data_e57c16126bdaac631a08b814bb00a4a3
#
_entry.id   e57c16126bdaac631a08b814bb00a4a3
#
_cell.length_a   1.000
_cell.length_b   1.000
_cell.length_c   1.000
_cell.angle_alpha   90.00
_cell.angle_beta   90.00
_cell.angle_gamma   90.00
#
_symmetry.space_group_name_H-M   'P 1'
#
loop_
_entity.id
_entity.type
_entity.pdbx_description
1 polymer ?
#
loop_
_entity_poly.entity_id
_entity_poly.type
_entity_poly.pdbx_seq_one_letter_code
_entity_poly.pdbx_strand_id
1 'polypeptide(L)'
;MKITVKQRDITDCGAACLASVAAWYKLALPVARIRQFAGTDKKGTNILGLVEAAGKMGFLAKGVRGDWDSLFKIPKPAIAHIIVKEVLHHYVVLIKTTDKYIEIMDPGDGAFHKIEHEEFRKQWTGVLVLIAPGEKFTVRNEKVSAQVRFWNLIRPHKGILLQSLAGALVFSVLGLAMSIYVGKLVDTILPGGNLSLLNLLGIAMVLIIVLRLLLSFFQSVFILKTGQKIDATLILGYYQHLLKLPQTFFDNMRTGEIISRIGDAVKIRLFVNEVSINFILNIFILIVSFILMFTFFWKLALIMLIVVPIYTLIYYISNRLNRKVQRTVMERAADLEAQLVESLNSAGTIKRFGLENFSNLKTETRFVSLLEIIYKSGLNSIFSSSSTSLISQLITILVLWVGAGYAIGSQITPGELLSFYSVVGYFTGPVTSVIGFNRTLQDAGIAADRLFEIFDLEIEDEANKIELEPEMVDDIHFENVKFRYGTRVEVFDSLNLTIKKGEITAVAGESGSGKTTLVSLLQNLYALQAGHIRIGRYDLRHLTNQSLRKVVSVVPQRIDLFSGNVVDNIAVGDFTPDMNRVIEVCDKLGMTKFIEQLPHGFNTYLGENGATLSGGQQQRIAIARALYRNPEILILDEATSSLDSLAETFVQNTISLLREENKTVIVIAHRLSTINMADRVIVLDKGMVVQDGSLAELSVIEGPFRRMWTHQTIDIKETVKT
;
A
#
# COMPACT_ATOMS: atom_id res chain seq x y z
N MET A 1 2.50 -4.73 30.81
CA MET A 1 2.50 -4.17 29.45
C MET A 1 1.37 -4.84 28.68
N LYS A 2 0.48 -4.09 27.98
CA LYS A 2 -0.57 -4.73 27.17
C LYS A 2 0.08 -5.36 25.94
N ILE A 3 0.08 -6.69 25.87
CA ILE A 3 0.75 -7.50 24.84
C ILE A 3 -0.25 -7.83 23.74
N THR A 4 -1.03 -6.88 23.33
CA THR A 4 -2.07 -7.10 22.32
C THR A 4 -1.73 -6.35 21.05
N VAL A 5 -1.53 -7.09 19.97
CA VAL A 5 -1.43 -6.53 18.61
C VAL A 5 -2.62 -7.03 17.82
N LYS A 6 -3.50 -6.11 17.42
CA LYS A 6 -4.66 -6.44 16.62
C LYS A 6 -4.26 -6.65 15.16
N GLN A 7 -4.82 -7.70 14.53
CA GLN A 7 -4.68 -7.89 13.08
C GLN A 7 -5.33 -6.74 12.32
N ARG A 8 -4.81 -6.45 11.14
CA ARG A 8 -5.30 -5.38 10.28
C ARG A 8 -6.11 -5.91 9.11
N ASP A 9 -5.74 -7.08 8.61
CA ASP A 9 -6.43 -7.81 7.56
C ASP A 9 -6.76 -9.24 8.04
N ILE A 10 -7.66 -9.92 7.34
CA ILE A 10 -8.06 -11.31 7.62
C ILE A 10 -6.86 -12.26 7.53
N THR A 11 -5.90 -11.97 6.65
CA THR A 11 -4.69 -12.77 6.44
C THR A 11 -3.59 -12.56 7.50
N ASP A 12 -3.74 -11.58 8.40
CA ASP A 12 -2.70 -11.12 9.32
C ASP A 12 -2.67 -11.83 10.66
N CYS A 13 -3.59 -12.75 10.95
CA CYS A 13 -3.72 -13.35 12.28
C CYS A 13 -2.40 -13.94 12.79
N GLY A 14 -1.67 -14.66 11.94
CA GLY A 14 -0.36 -15.24 12.30
C GLY A 14 0.70 -14.17 12.60
N ALA A 15 0.83 -13.17 11.71
CA ALA A 15 1.79 -12.08 11.89
C ALA A 15 1.48 -11.23 13.13
N ALA A 16 0.21 -10.97 13.43
CA ALA A 16 -0.24 -10.24 14.61
C ALA A 16 0.00 -11.03 15.91
N CYS A 17 -0.19 -12.35 15.87
CA CYS A 17 0.19 -13.23 16.99
C CYS A 17 1.70 -13.17 17.24
N LEU A 18 2.53 -13.28 16.19
CA LEU A 18 3.97 -13.20 16.32
C LEU A 18 4.42 -11.82 16.82
N ALA A 19 3.79 -10.74 16.34
CA ALA A 19 4.02 -9.38 16.83
C ALA A 19 3.67 -9.23 18.34
N SER A 20 2.63 -9.92 18.80
CA SER A 20 2.22 -9.91 20.21
C SER A 20 3.21 -10.69 21.09
N VAL A 21 3.68 -11.84 20.62
CA VAL A 21 4.74 -12.62 21.29
C VAL A 21 6.06 -11.83 21.33
N ALA A 22 6.44 -11.18 20.21
CA ALA A 22 7.62 -10.32 20.16
C ALA A 22 7.53 -9.17 21.17
N ALA A 23 6.37 -8.52 21.26
CA ALA A 23 6.12 -7.44 22.20
C ALA A 23 6.19 -7.91 23.66
N TRP A 24 5.82 -9.16 23.96
CA TRP A 24 6.05 -9.78 25.27
C TRP A 24 7.53 -9.77 25.66
N TYR A 25 8.40 -10.08 24.72
CA TYR A 25 9.85 -10.05 24.91
C TYR A 25 10.47 -8.66 24.67
N LYS A 26 9.66 -7.58 24.63
CA LYS A 26 10.07 -6.18 24.43
C LYS A 26 10.69 -5.90 23.06
N LEU A 27 10.38 -6.70 22.06
CA LEU A 27 10.69 -6.41 20.65
C LEU A 27 9.43 -5.88 19.97
N ALA A 28 9.45 -4.64 19.53
CA ALA A 28 8.32 -4.01 18.85
C ALA A 28 8.66 -3.75 17.38
N LEU A 29 8.10 -4.57 16.47
CA LEU A 29 8.20 -4.41 15.03
C LEU A 29 6.83 -4.09 14.41
N PRO A 30 6.78 -3.36 13.28
CA PRO A 30 5.55 -3.22 12.50
C PRO A 30 5.02 -4.58 12.03
N VAL A 31 3.69 -4.79 12.07
CA VAL A 31 3.06 -6.05 11.61
C VAL A 31 3.36 -6.31 10.14
N ALA A 32 3.40 -5.26 9.31
CA ALA A 32 3.74 -5.36 7.88
C ALA A 32 5.11 -5.99 7.63
N ARG A 33 6.13 -5.62 8.41
CA ARG A 33 7.47 -6.22 8.32
C ARG A 33 7.46 -7.69 8.73
N ILE A 34 6.69 -8.04 9.77
CA ILE A 34 6.53 -9.44 10.20
C ILE A 34 5.82 -10.24 9.11
N ARG A 35 4.79 -9.69 8.45
CA ARG A 35 4.16 -10.30 7.26
C ARG A 35 5.17 -10.56 6.15
N GLN A 36 6.01 -9.59 5.84
CA GLN A 36 7.06 -9.71 4.83
C GLN A 36 8.05 -10.83 5.20
N PHE A 37 8.49 -10.90 6.45
CA PHE A 37 9.38 -11.98 6.93
C PHE A 37 8.73 -13.36 6.89
N ALA A 38 7.44 -13.44 7.18
CA ALA A 38 6.66 -14.67 7.21
C ALA A 38 6.20 -15.14 5.82
N GLY A 39 6.44 -14.36 4.77
CA GLY A 39 5.94 -14.65 3.44
C GLY A 39 4.42 -14.81 3.39
N THR A 40 3.69 -13.99 4.17
CA THR A 40 2.22 -14.00 4.21
C THR A 40 1.66 -13.68 2.82
N ASP A 41 0.82 -14.57 2.30
CA ASP A 41 0.17 -14.41 1.00
C ASP A 41 -1.35 -14.17 1.14
N LYS A 42 -2.08 -14.20 0.01
CA LYS A 42 -3.55 -14.02 -0.04
C LYS A 42 -4.34 -15.09 0.75
N LYS A 43 -3.70 -16.22 1.10
CA LYS A 43 -4.29 -17.31 1.91
C LYS A 43 -3.93 -17.17 3.40
N GLY A 44 -3.06 -16.25 3.76
CA GLY A 44 -2.59 -16.04 5.13
C GLY A 44 -1.16 -16.52 5.36
N THR A 45 -0.79 -16.70 6.62
CA THR A 45 0.53 -17.15 7.04
C THR A 45 0.46 -18.63 7.44
N ASN A 46 1.38 -19.47 6.98
CA ASN A 46 1.51 -20.83 7.46
C ASN A 46 2.52 -20.93 8.63
N ILE A 47 2.60 -22.10 9.23
CA ILE A 47 3.46 -22.35 10.41
C ILE A 47 4.94 -22.16 10.07
N LEU A 48 5.38 -22.62 8.90
CA LEU A 48 6.76 -22.48 8.46
C LEU A 48 7.15 -21.01 8.34
N GLY A 49 6.27 -20.18 7.74
CA GLY A 49 6.48 -18.74 7.67
C GLY A 49 6.57 -18.07 9.03
N LEU A 50 5.78 -18.51 10.03
CA LEU A 50 5.89 -18.00 11.39
C LEU A 50 7.23 -18.36 12.03
N VAL A 51 7.70 -19.59 11.84
CA VAL A 51 8.99 -20.06 12.36
C VAL A 51 10.15 -19.28 11.72
N GLU A 52 10.12 -19.09 10.39
CA GLU A 52 11.15 -18.33 9.68
C GLU A 52 11.16 -16.86 10.04
N ALA A 53 9.98 -16.23 10.14
CA ALA A 53 9.87 -14.86 10.60
C ALA A 53 10.42 -14.69 12.02
N ALA A 54 10.09 -15.61 12.93
CA ALA A 54 10.63 -15.61 14.27
C ALA A 54 12.16 -15.74 14.26
N GLY A 55 12.72 -16.62 13.41
CA GLY A 55 14.16 -16.76 13.22
C GLY A 55 14.85 -15.49 12.74
N LYS A 56 14.28 -14.80 11.74
CA LYS A 56 14.77 -13.49 11.25
C LYS A 56 14.73 -12.41 12.34
N MET A 57 13.78 -12.52 13.27
CA MET A 57 13.66 -11.63 14.43
C MET A 57 14.61 -11.98 15.59
N GLY A 58 15.42 -13.02 15.45
CA GLY A 58 16.37 -13.48 16.46
C GLY A 58 15.82 -14.48 17.49
N PHE A 59 14.57 -14.95 17.29
CA PHE A 59 14.00 -16.00 18.14
C PHE A 59 14.40 -17.40 17.67
N LEU A 60 14.42 -18.34 18.59
CA LEU A 60 14.34 -19.77 18.32
C LEU A 60 12.86 -20.13 18.29
N ALA A 61 12.39 -20.66 17.16
CA ALA A 61 11.01 -21.05 17.00
C ALA A 61 10.90 -22.46 16.42
N LYS A 62 9.88 -23.22 16.84
CA LYS A 62 9.60 -24.56 16.34
C LYS A 62 8.10 -24.79 16.22
N GLY A 63 7.65 -25.21 15.04
CA GLY A 63 6.30 -25.73 14.83
C GLY A 63 6.22 -27.16 15.36
N VAL A 64 5.24 -27.44 16.22
CA VAL A 64 5.04 -28.76 16.82
C VAL A 64 3.56 -29.14 16.76
N ARG A 65 3.30 -30.46 16.72
CA ARG A 65 1.96 -31.00 16.95
C ARG A 65 1.95 -31.68 18.31
N GLY A 66 1.04 -31.22 19.16
CA GLY A 66 0.90 -31.73 20.54
C GLY A 66 -0.45 -32.37 20.76
N ASP A 67 -0.51 -33.18 21.84
CA ASP A 67 -1.74 -33.68 22.42
C ASP A 67 -2.29 -32.68 23.46
N TRP A 68 -3.49 -32.96 23.98
CA TRP A 68 -4.14 -32.10 24.96
C TRP A 68 -3.32 -31.87 26.23
N ASP A 69 -2.66 -32.91 26.73
CA ASP A 69 -1.90 -32.85 27.98
C ASP A 69 -0.60 -32.05 27.83
N SER A 70 -0.03 -32.04 26.63
CA SER A 70 1.16 -31.24 26.31
C SER A 70 0.90 -29.75 26.36
N LEU A 71 -0.35 -29.29 26.06
CA LEU A 71 -0.75 -27.89 26.08
C LEU A 71 -0.49 -27.20 27.43
N PHE A 72 -0.59 -27.97 28.53
CA PHE A 72 -0.36 -27.46 29.89
C PHE A 72 1.13 -27.35 30.25
N LYS A 73 1.99 -28.08 29.56
CA LYS A 73 3.43 -28.20 29.87
C LYS A 73 4.33 -27.31 29.03
N ILE A 74 3.82 -26.78 27.89
CA ILE A 74 4.60 -25.93 26.98
C ILE A 74 4.96 -24.57 27.59
N PRO A 75 6.11 -23.97 27.20
CA PRO A 75 6.42 -22.59 27.55
C PRO A 75 5.42 -21.61 26.91
N LYS A 76 5.11 -20.54 27.62
CA LYS A 76 4.19 -19.49 27.19
C LYS A 76 4.89 -18.13 27.24
N PRO A 77 4.56 -17.21 26.30
CA PRO A 77 3.50 -17.28 25.29
C PRO A 77 3.84 -18.23 24.13
N ALA A 78 2.84 -18.92 23.58
CA ALA A 78 2.95 -19.76 22.39
C ALA A 78 1.82 -19.43 21.41
N ILE A 79 2.02 -19.66 20.10
CA ILE A 79 0.97 -19.44 19.09
C ILE A 79 0.26 -20.77 18.84
N ALA A 80 -1.07 -20.78 18.92
CA ALA A 80 -1.90 -21.94 18.61
C ALA A 80 -2.73 -21.71 17.34
N HIS A 81 -2.88 -22.75 16.53
CA HIS A 81 -3.76 -22.75 15.38
C HIS A 81 -5.11 -23.34 15.76
N ILE A 82 -6.18 -22.62 15.48
CA ILE A 82 -7.57 -22.99 15.75
C ILE A 82 -8.41 -22.91 14.49
N ILE A 83 -9.53 -23.63 14.47
CA ILE A 83 -10.55 -23.51 13.42
C ILE A 83 -11.82 -22.96 14.07
N VAL A 84 -12.21 -21.74 13.66
CA VAL A 84 -13.41 -21.07 14.19
C VAL A 84 -14.58 -21.41 13.28
N LYS A 85 -15.73 -21.81 13.87
CA LYS A 85 -16.96 -22.19 13.17
C LYS A 85 -16.75 -23.24 12.06
N GLU A 86 -15.81 -24.20 12.28
CA GLU A 86 -15.49 -25.31 11.38
C GLU A 86 -14.94 -24.93 9.99
N VAL A 87 -14.75 -23.64 9.69
CA VAL A 87 -14.35 -23.15 8.35
C VAL A 87 -13.15 -22.22 8.40
N LEU A 88 -13.07 -21.34 9.39
CA LEU A 88 -12.07 -20.27 9.42
C LEU A 88 -10.82 -20.71 10.17
N HIS A 89 -9.71 -20.91 9.44
CA HIS A 89 -8.40 -21.11 10.02
C HIS A 89 -7.89 -19.82 10.67
N HIS A 90 -7.51 -19.88 11.93
CA HIS A 90 -7.13 -18.72 12.71
C HIS A 90 -5.98 -19.03 13.67
N TYR A 91 -5.15 -18.03 13.99
CA TYR A 91 -4.09 -18.12 14.98
C TYR A 91 -4.43 -17.27 16.19
N VAL A 92 -4.12 -17.80 17.37
CA VAL A 92 -4.26 -17.11 18.66
C VAL A 92 -3.00 -17.29 19.51
N VAL A 93 -2.75 -16.37 20.43
CA VAL A 93 -1.63 -16.52 21.38
C VAL A 93 -2.12 -17.11 22.69
N LEU A 94 -1.55 -18.24 23.07
CA LEU A 94 -1.76 -18.86 24.37
C LEU A 94 -0.94 -18.10 25.42
N ILE A 95 -1.63 -17.50 26.39
CA ILE A 95 -1.02 -16.72 27.47
C ILE A 95 -0.91 -17.52 28.74
N LYS A 96 -1.99 -18.22 29.10
CA LYS A 96 -2.06 -18.99 30.34
C LYS A 96 -3.02 -20.20 30.21
N THR A 97 -2.64 -21.33 30.76
CA THR A 97 -3.52 -22.48 30.89
C THR A 97 -3.69 -22.79 32.39
N THR A 98 -4.93 -22.98 32.82
CA THR A 98 -5.30 -23.30 34.19
C THR A 98 -6.23 -24.52 34.19
N ASP A 99 -6.50 -25.14 35.30
CA ASP A 99 -7.41 -26.29 35.40
C ASP A 99 -8.89 -25.94 35.01
N LYS A 100 -9.24 -24.65 34.95
CA LYS A 100 -10.62 -24.23 34.71
C LYS A 100 -10.80 -23.56 33.29
N TYR A 101 -9.78 -22.89 32.78
CA TYR A 101 -9.86 -22.15 31.54
C TYR A 101 -8.49 -21.98 30.86
N ILE A 102 -8.53 -21.74 29.59
CA ILE A 102 -7.39 -21.31 28.76
C ILE A 102 -7.55 -19.83 28.45
N GLU A 103 -6.53 -19.03 28.77
CA GLU A 103 -6.49 -17.61 28.43
C GLU A 103 -5.72 -17.42 27.13
N ILE A 104 -6.42 -16.91 26.12
CA ILE A 104 -5.86 -16.59 24.81
C ILE A 104 -5.90 -15.10 24.55
N MET A 105 -5.01 -14.61 23.70
CA MET A 105 -5.13 -13.31 23.02
C MET A 105 -5.56 -13.57 21.60
N ASP A 106 -6.73 -13.06 21.22
CA ASP A 106 -7.24 -13.12 19.85
C ASP A 106 -6.80 -11.88 19.08
N PRO A 107 -6.02 -12.01 17.98
CA PRO A 107 -5.64 -10.87 17.18
C PRO A 107 -6.83 -10.26 16.41
N GLY A 108 -7.94 -10.97 16.22
CA GLY A 108 -9.13 -10.48 15.54
C GLY A 108 -9.74 -9.23 16.20
N ASP A 109 -9.86 -9.22 17.50
CA ASP A 109 -10.33 -8.07 18.27
C ASP A 109 -9.21 -7.38 19.09
N GLY A 110 -8.08 -8.06 19.27
CA GLY A 110 -6.95 -7.60 20.08
C GLY A 110 -7.22 -7.67 21.58
N ALA A 111 -8.08 -8.59 22.03
CA ALA A 111 -8.48 -8.76 23.41
C ALA A 111 -8.05 -10.11 23.99
N PHE A 112 -8.08 -10.20 25.32
CA PHE A 112 -7.86 -11.46 26.03
C PHE A 112 -9.21 -12.14 26.30
N HIS A 113 -9.28 -13.43 25.96
CA HIS A 113 -10.45 -14.26 26.18
C HIS A 113 -10.11 -15.44 27.08
N LYS A 114 -11.03 -15.77 27.98
CA LYS A 114 -10.98 -16.97 28.79
C LYS A 114 -11.97 -17.96 28.19
N ILE A 115 -11.46 -19.06 27.67
CA ILE A 115 -12.24 -20.11 27.00
C ILE A 115 -12.22 -21.37 27.87
N GLU A 116 -13.34 -22.05 27.95
CA GLU A 116 -13.46 -23.35 28.64
C GLU A 116 -12.68 -24.43 27.88
N HIS A 117 -12.23 -25.45 28.59
CA HIS A 117 -11.41 -26.52 28.00
C HIS A 117 -12.10 -27.25 26.85
N GLU A 118 -13.39 -27.59 27.03
CA GLU A 118 -14.15 -28.29 25.97
C GLU A 118 -14.33 -27.47 24.69
N GLU A 119 -14.58 -26.19 24.86
CA GLU A 119 -14.75 -25.29 23.73
C GLU A 119 -13.43 -25.09 22.98
N PHE A 120 -12.32 -24.85 23.68
CA PHE A 120 -11.01 -24.73 23.06
C PHE A 120 -10.56 -26.03 22.38
N ARG A 121 -10.83 -27.19 23.02
CA ARG A 121 -10.49 -28.51 22.48
C ARG A 121 -11.19 -28.80 21.14
N LYS A 122 -12.43 -28.33 20.95
CA LYS A 122 -13.16 -28.47 19.68
C LYS A 122 -12.55 -27.62 18.55
N GLN A 123 -11.96 -26.47 18.88
CA GLN A 123 -11.42 -25.55 17.93
C GLN A 123 -9.92 -25.80 17.63
N TRP A 124 -9.17 -26.31 18.58
CA TRP A 124 -7.73 -26.47 18.46
C TRP A 124 -7.35 -27.65 17.55
N THR A 125 -6.42 -27.41 16.60
CA THR A 125 -5.97 -28.42 15.61
C THR A 125 -4.83 -29.31 16.10
N GLY A 126 -4.37 -29.15 17.33
CA GLY A 126 -3.18 -29.80 17.87
C GLY A 126 -1.87 -29.10 17.48
N VAL A 127 -1.92 -28.03 16.69
CA VAL A 127 -0.73 -27.38 16.14
C VAL A 127 -0.37 -26.14 16.97
N LEU A 128 0.94 -26.01 17.28
CA LEU A 128 1.52 -24.94 18.08
C LEU A 128 2.82 -24.42 17.44
N VAL A 129 3.12 -23.14 17.65
CA VAL A 129 4.45 -22.56 17.42
C VAL A 129 5.02 -22.12 18.76
N LEU A 130 6.08 -22.78 19.17
CA LEU A 130 6.83 -22.47 20.37
C LEU A 130 7.91 -21.46 20.02
N ILE A 131 8.07 -20.42 20.83
CA ILE A 131 8.97 -19.30 20.56
C ILE A 131 9.72 -18.93 21.82
N ALA A 132 11.04 -18.82 21.72
CA ALA A 132 11.91 -18.37 22.81
C ALA A 132 13.00 -17.44 22.25
N PRO A 133 13.53 -16.49 23.04
CA PRO A 133 14.66 -15.68 22.62
C PRO A 133 15.87 -16.55 22.26
N GLY A 134 16.50 -16.32 21.11
CA GLY A 134 17.73 -16.97 20.68
C GLY A 134 18.96 -16.13 21.00
N GLU A 135 20.14 -16.63 20.66
CA GLU A 135 21.42 -15.92 20.90
C GLU A 135 21.52 -14.57 20.15
N LYS A 136 20.87 -14.46 18.99
CA LYS A 136 20.84 -13.24 18.17
C LYS A 136 19.69 -12.29 18.53
N PHE A 137 18.91 -12.62 19.57
CA PHE A 137 17.77 -11.80 19.97
C PHE A 137 18.24 -10.50 20.64
N THR A 138 17.71 -9.37 20.16
CA THR A 138 17.99 -8.04 20.73
C THR A 138 16.68 -7.31 21.01
N VAL A 139 16.60 -6.69 22.19
CA VAL A 139 15.46 -5.84 22.58
C VAL A 139 15.56 -4.53 21.80
N ARG A 140 14.57 -4.25 20.97
CA ARG A 140 14.52 -3.02 20.16
C ARG A 140 13.09 -2.61 19.86
N ASN A 141 12.89 -1.31 19.61
CA ASN A 141 11.60 -0.75 19.20
C ASN A 141 11.77 -0.01 17.87
N GLU A 142 11.27 -0.60 16.80
CA GLU A 142 11.28 -0.04 15.45
C GLU A 142 9.91 0.53 15.05
N LYS A 143 8.93 0.51 15.95
CA LYS A 143 7.64 1.12 15.69
C LYS A 143 7.74 2.65 15.79
N VAL A 144 7.56 3.32 14.69
CA VAL A 144 7.41 4.77 14.66
C VAL A 144 5.95 5.11 14.93
N SER A 145 5.68 5.90 15.99
CA SER A 145 4.30 6.30 16.29
C SER A 145 3.72 7.19 15.19
N ALA A 146 2.39 7.10 14.96
CA ALA A 146 1.70 7.96 14.01
C ALA A 146 1.94 9.46 14.32
N GLN A 147 1.99 9.83 15.59
CA GLN A 147 2.25 11.22 16.02
C GLN A 147 3.61 11.74 15.54
N VAL A 148 4.67 10.92 15.66
CA VAL A 148 6.02 11.30 15.18
C VAL A 148 6.02 11.44 13.66
N ARG A 149 5.32 10.57 12.95
CA ARG A 149 5.19 10.64 11.48
C ARG A 149 4.43 11.88 11.04
N PHE A 150 3.29 12.18 11.68
CA PHE A 150 2.56 13.42 11.44
C PHE A 150 3.41 14.66 11.73
N TRP A 151 4.16 14.65 12.82
CA TRP A 151 5.07 15.77 13.14
C TRP A 151 6.15 15.96 12.09
N ASN A 152 6.74 14.86 11.59
CA ASN A 152 7.74 14.91 10.53
C ASN A 152 7.18 15.47 9.20
N LEU A 153 5.89 15.26 8.90
CA LEU A 153 5.20 15.88 7.75
C LEU A 153 4.96 17.37 7.94
N ILE A 154 4.63 17.79 9.16
CA ILE A 154 4.31 19.19 9.49
C ILE A 154 5.58 20.05 9.64
N ARG A 155 6.64 19.50 10.25
CA ARG A 155 7.88 20.20 10.60
C ARG A 155 8.51 21.00 9.45
N PRO A 156 8.60 20.54 8.21
CA PRO A 156 9.15 21.31 7.08
C PRO A 156 8.33 22.56 6.75
N HIS A 157 7.04 22.55 7.09
CA HIS A 157 6.07 23.61 6.73
C HIS A 157 5.71 24.51 7.91
N LYS A 158 6.37 24.35 9.07
CA LYS A 158 6.05 25.08 10.32
C LYS A 158 5.99 26.59 10.16
N GLY A 159 6.84 27.21 9.32
CA GLY A 159 6.86 28.65 9.08
C GLY A 159 5.58 29.15 8.43
N ILE A 160 5.11 28.50 7.37
CA ILE A 160 3.88 28.86 6.67
C ILE A 160 2.65 28.62 7.57
N LEU A 161 2.65 27.49 8.29
CA LEU A 161 1.57 27.18 9.23
C LEU A 161 1.48 28.20 10.38
N LEU A 162 2.62 28.64 10.90
CA LEU A 162 2.65 29.68 11.95
C LEU A 162 2.15 31.04 11.44
N GLN A 163 2.52 31.43 10.22
CA GLN A 163 2.01 32.65 9.58
C GLN A 163 0.49 32.56 9.36
N SER A 164 0.02 31.43 8.87
CA SER A 164 -1.41 31.17 8.68
C SER A 164 -2.17 31.20 10.01
N LEU A 165 -1.60 30.61 11.06
CA LEU A 165 -2.18 30.66 12.42
C LEU A 165 -2.24 32.09 12.95
N ALA A 166 -1.16 32.87 12.82
CA ALA A 166 -1.14 34.28 13.28
C ALA A 166 -2.21 35.11 12.55
N GLY A 167 -2.33 34.96 11.21
CA GLY A 167 -3.40 35.62 10.44
C GLY A 167 -4.80 35.20 10.89
N ALA A 168 -4.99 33.92 11.19
CA ALA A 168 -6.25 33.38 11.68
C ALA A 168 -6.62 33.89 13.10
N LEU A 169 -5.64 34.06 13.98
CA LEU A 169 -5.85 34.68 15.30
C LEU A 169 -6.32 36.14 15.18
N VAL A 170 -5.65 36.91 14.34
CA VAL A 170 -6.06 38.32 14.07
C VAL A 170 -7.47 38.35 13.46
N PHE A 171 -7.76 37.50 12.46
CA PHE A 171 -9.09 37.36 11.86
C PHE A 171 -10.17 37.08 12.91
N SER A 172 -9.87 36.20 13.88
CA SER A 172 -10.82 35.81 14.94
C SER A 172 -11.08 36.92 15.92
N VAL A 173 -10.03 37.65 16.37
CA VAL A 173 -10.17 38.79 17.25
C VAL A 173 -10.97 39.90 16.58
N LEU A 174 -10.68 40.23 15.32
CA LEU A 174 -11.45 41.19 14.53
C LEU A 174 -12.93 40.78 14.38
N GLY A 175 -13.23 39.47 14.37
CA GLY A 175 -14.61 38.98 14.35
C GLY A 175 -15.41 39.35 15.58
N LEU A 176 -14.79 39.42 16.76
CA LEU A 176 -15.43 39.79 18.01
C LEU A 176 -15.77 41.28 18.10
N ALA A 177 -15.17 42.13 17.25
CA ALA A 177 -15.51 43.57 17.17
C ALA A 177 -16.99 43.79 16.85
N MET A 178 -17.65 42.86 16.12
CA MET A 178 -19.08 42.93 15.83
C MET A 178 -19.94 42.90 17.10
N SER A 179 -19.55 42.12 18.10
CA SER A 179 -20.24 42.03 19.37
C SER A 179 -20.18 43.37 20.11
N ILE A 180 -19.02 44.02 20.16
CA ILE A 180 -18.81 45.34 20.79
C ILE A 180 -19.59 46.43 20.03
N TYR A 181 -19.58 46.35 18.69
CA TYR A 181 -20.32 47.31 17.85
C TYR A 181 -21.82 47.27 18.14
N VAL A 182 -22.43 46.06 18.19
CA VAL A 182 -23.85 45.92 18.50
C VAL A 182 -24.22 46.46 19.86
N GLY A 183 -23.41 46.21 20.88
CA GLY A 183 -23.62 46.77 22.23
C GLY A 183 -23.59 48.29 22.26
N LYS A 184 -22.55 48.88 21.65
CA LYS A 184 -22.44 50.35 21.59
C LYS A 184 -23.55 50.99 20.75
N LEU A 185 -24.00 50.33 19.70
CA LEU A 185 -25.12 50.81 18.89
C LEU A 185 -26.40 50.93 19.73
N VAL A 186 -26.73 49.90 20.50
CA VAL A 186 -27.98 49.85 21.28
C VAL A 186 -27.94 50.74 22.54
N ASP A 187 -26.83 50.72 23.27
CA ASP A 187 -26.73 51.41 24.57
C ASP A 187 -26.34 52.88 24.46
N THR A 188 -25.60 53.29 23.41
CA THR A 188 -25.01 54.60 23.36
C THR A 188 -25.48 55.42 22.16
N ILE A 189 -25.49 54.82 20.98
CA ILE A 189 -25.74 55.55 19.73
C ILE A 189 -27.24 55.83 19.55
N LEU A 190 -28.08 54.81 19.69
CA LEU A 190 -29.52 54.92 19.49
C LEU A 190 -30.19 55.85 20.54
N PRO A 191 -29.91 55.70 21.86
CA PRO A 191 -30.48 56.59 22.86
C PRO A 191 -29.95 58.01 22.75
N GLY A 192 -28.67 58.18 22.40
CA GLY A 192 -28.01 59.48 22.26
C GLY A 192 -28.26 60.23 20.97
N GLY A 193 -28.89 59.61 19.97
CA GLY A 193 -29.12 60.18 18.63
C GLY A 193 -27.85 60.62 17.88
N ASN A 194 -26.69 60.07 18.21
CA ASN A 194 -25.39 60.50 17.72
C ASN A 194 -25.05 59.94 16.33
N LEU A 195 -25.45 60.62 15.27
CA LEU A 195 -25.20 60.24 13.86
C LEU A 195 -23.69 60.23 13.51
N SER A 196 -22.91 61.12 14.08
CA SER A 196 -21.46 61.17 13.83
C SER A 196 -20.77 59.91 14.32
N LEU A 197 -21.11 59.47 15.55
CA LEU A 197 -20.57 58.25 16.14
C LEU A 197 -21.08 56.98 15.38
N LEU A 198 -22.36 56.98 14.92
CA LEU A 198 -22.91 55.94 14.08
C LEU A 198 -22.10 55.75 12.79
N ASN A 199 -21.88 56.89 12.09
CA ASN A 199 -21.13 56.84 10.81
C ASN A 199 -19.68 56.41 11.03
N LEU A 200 -19.01 56.90 12.08
CA LEU A 200 -17.65 56.55 12.41
C LEU A 200 -17.51 55.05 12.67
N LEU A 201 -18.35 54.50 13.56
CA LEU A 201 -18.30 53.06 13.88
C LEU A 201 -18.77 52.19 12.72
N GLY A 202 -19.73 52.64 11.90
CA GLY A 202 -20.16 51.98 10.70
C GLY A 202 -19.03 51.84 9.68
N ILE A 203 -18.32 52.95 9.39
CA ILE A 203 -17.15 52.92 8.48
C ILE A 203 -16.04 52.04 9.05
N ALA A 204 -15.74 52.15 10.37
CA ALA A 204 -14.76 51.30 11.00
C ALA A 204 -15.09 49.81 10.84
N MET A 205 -16.36 49.41 11.01
CA MET A 205 -16.80 48.03 10.83
C MET A 205 -16.66 47.56 9.39
N VAL A 206 -16.97 48.42 8.39
CA VAL A 206 -16.73 48.10 6.97
C VAL A 206 -15.24 47.85 6.72
N LEU A 207 -14.36 48.70 7.24
CA LEU A 207 -12.91 48.51 7.13
C LEU A 207 -12.44 47.18 7.77
N ILE A 208 -12.97 46.86 8.95
CA ILE A 208 -12.68 45.61 9.64
C ILE A 208 -13.13 44.40 8.79
N ILE A 209 -14.31 44.46 8.16
CA ILE A 209 -14.82 43.41 7.30
C ILE A 209 -13.91 43.21 6.08
N VAL A 210 -13.49 44.31 5.42
CA VAL A 210 -12.56 44.26 4.29
C VAL A 210 -11.22 43.63 4.71
N LEU A 211 -10.67 44.08 5.85
CA LEU A 211 -9.42 43.50 6.38
C LEU A 211 -9.56 41.99 6.68
N ARG A 212 -10.66 41.60 7.30
CA ARG A 212 -10.97 40.17 7.53
C ARG A 212 -11.05 39.37 6.24
N LEU A 213 -11.68 39.91 5.20
CA LEU A 213 -11.75 39.27 3.87
C LEU A 213 -10.33 39.02 3.32
N LEU A 214 -9.46 40.04 3.37
CA LEU A 214 -8.09 39.93 2.89
C LEU A 214 -7.30 38.89 3.70
N LEU A 215 -7.41 38.92 5.03
CA LEU A 215 -6.75 37.94 5.89
C LEU A 215 -7.23 36.51 5.60
N SER A 216 -8.54 36.29 5.42
CA SER A 216 -9.13 34.99 5.08
C SER A 216 -8.64 34.50 3.71
N PHE A 217 -8.55 35.39 2.73
CA PHE A 217 -8.03 35.06 1.39
C PHE A 217 -6.58 34.57 1.47
N PHE A 218 -5.68 35.34 2.09
CA PHE A 218 -4.27 34.94 2.22
C PHE A 218 -4.11 33.65 3.04
N GLN A 219 -4.88 33.46 4.10
CA GLN A 219 -4.89 32.24 4.89
C GLN A 219 -5.28 31.05 4.02
N SER A 220 -6.35 31.17 3.22
CA SER A 220 -6.81 30.10 2.33
C SER A 220 -5.76 29.74 1.28
N VAL A 221 -5.06 30.73 0.71
CA VAL A 221 -3.96 30.53 -0.23
C VAL A 221 -2.78 29.77 0.44
N PHE A 222 -2.42 30.15 1.68
CA PHE A 222 -1.34 29.46 2.40
C PHE A 222 -1.69 28.02 2.75
N ILE A 223 -2.93 27.77 3.17
CA ILE A 223 -3.42 26.40 3.44
C ILE A 223 -3.39 25.57 2.16
N LEU A 224 -3.89 26.11 1.04
CA LEU A 224 -3.88 25.42 -0.25
C LEU A 224 -2.46 25.06 -0.70
N LYS A 225 -1.54 26.02 -0.65
CA LYS A 225 -0.13 25.82 -1.05
C LYS A 225 0.59 24.80 -0.15
N THR A 226 0.30 24.81 1.15
CA THR A 226 0.85 23.84 2.09
C THR A 226 0.28 22.43 1.82
N GLY A 227 -1.02 22.34 1.58
CA GLY A 227 -1.68 21.09 1.21
C GLY A 227 -1.09 20.45 -0.04
N GLN A 228 -0.89 21.22 -1.09
CA GLN A 228 -0.25 20.72 -2.34
C GLN A 228 1.16 20.18 -2.10
N LYS A 229 1.96 20.84 -1.25
CA LYS A 229 3.32 20.37 -0.91
C LYS A 229 3.28 19.06 -0.11
N ILE A 230 2.33 18.93 0.81
CA ILE A 230 2.14 17.71 1.60
C ILE A 230 1.70 16.56 0.68
N ASP A 231 0.75 16.79 -0.23
CA ASP A 231 0.32 15.79 -1.21
C ASP A 231 1.49 15.32 -2.08
N ALA A 232 2.24 16.27 -2.64
CA ALA A 232 3.40 15.92 -3.48
C ALA A 232 4.41 15.06 -2.69
N THR A 233 4.72 15.43 -1.45
CA THR A 233 5.66 14.66 -0.62
C THR A 233 5.13 13.27 -0.27
N LEU A 234 3.86 13.14 0.09
CA LEU A 234 3.26 11.85 0.47
C LEU A 234 3.06 10.95 -0.74
N ILE A 235 2.45 11.46 -1.82
CA ILE A 235 2.09 10.65 -2.98
C ILE A 235 3.34 10.24 -3.76
N LEU A 236 4.24 11.19 -4.05
CA LEU A 236 5.48 10.88 -4.75
C LEU A 236 6.41 10.02 -3.89
N GLY A 237 6.51 10.31 -2.58
CA GLY A 237 7.27 9.49 -1.65
C GLY A 237 6.73 8.06 -1.55
N TYR A 238 5.41 7.90 -1.49
CA TYR A 238 4.77 6.59 -1.53
C TYR A 238 5.09 5.84 -2.82
N TYR A 239 4.93 6.49 -3.98
CA TYR A 239 5.19 5.89 -5.28
C TYR A 239 6.67 5.48 -5.44
N GLN A 240 7.60 6.35 -5.06
CA GLN A 240 9.02 6.05 -5.07
C GLN A 240 9.39 4.87 -4.14
N HIS A 241 8.80 4.83 -2.94
CA HIS A 241 9.02 3.73 -2.01
C HIS A 241 8.43 2.42 -2.56
N LEU A 242 7.21 2.48 -3.13
CA LEU A 242 6.53 1.35 -3.73
C LEU A 242 7.39 0.68 -4.82
N LEU A 243 7.97 1.46 -5.74
CA LEU A 243 8.81 0.94 -6.82
C LEU A 243 10.13 0.31 -6.34
N LYS A 244 10.55 0.58 -5.10
CA LYS A 244 11.74 -0.03 -4.49
C LYS A 244 11.42 -1.30 -3.69
N LEU A 245 10.15 -1.67 -3.55
CA LEU A 245 9.76 -2.90 -2.85
C LEU A 245 10.10 -4.13 -3.72
N PRO A 246 10.43 -5.27 -3.07
CA PRO A 246 10.73 -6.50 -3.79
C PRO A 246 9.52 -7.04 -4.53
N GLN A 247 9.76 -7.84 -5.58
CA GLN A 247 8.72 -8.43 -6.43
C GLN A 247 7.67 -9.21 -5.63
N THR A 248 8.08 -9.87 -4.56
CA THR A 248 7.18 -10.62 -3.64
C THR A 248 6.04 -9.78 -3.08
N PHE A 249 6.22 -8.46 -2.93
CA PHE A 249 5.16 -7.56 -2.51
C PHE A 249 4.06 -7.44 -3.57
N PHE A 250 4.43 -7.24 -4.83
CA PHE A 250 3.48 -7.10 -5.96
C PHE A 250 2.74 -8.41 -6.24
N ASP A 251 3.38 -9.56 -6.06
CA ASP A 251 2.75 -10.87 -6.23
C ASP A 251 1.65 -11.14 -5.19
N ASN A 252 1.82 -10.61 -3.99
CA ASN A 252 0.95 -10.89 -2.86
C ASN A 252 -0.14 -9.82 -2.63
N MET A 253 0.08 -8.57 -3.05
CA MET A 253 -0.85 -7.47 -2.84
C MET A 253 -1.72 -7.22 -4.08
N ARG A 254 -2.99 -6.87 -3.86
CA ARG A 254 -3.91 -6.54 -4.96
C ARG A 254 -3.65 -5.12 -5.47
N THR A 255 -3.62 -4.94 -6.79
CA THR A 255 -3.40 -3.61 -7.41
C THR A 255 -4.41 -2.57 -6.93
N GLY A 256 -5.70 -2.93 -6.82
CA GLY A 256 -6.72 -2.02 -6.29
C GLY A 256 -6.44 -1.56 -4.86
N GLU A 257 -5.91 -2.44 -4.01
CA GLU A 257 -5.53 -2.08 -2.65
C GLU A 257 -4.33 -1.12 -2.63
N ILE A 258 -3.34 -1.33 -3.49
CA ILE A 258 -2.18 -0.42 -3.65
C ILE A 258 -2.66 0.99 -4.07
N ILE A 259 -3.57 1.06 -5.04
CA ILE A 259 -4.13 2.34 -5.54
C ILE A 259 -4.95 3.04 -4.46
N SER A 260 -5.78 2.32 -3.69
CA SER A 260 -6.62 2.91 -2.65
C SER A 260 -5.81 3.64 -1.56
N ARG A 261 -4.57 3.20 -1.31
CA ARG A 261 -3.66 3.84 -0.35
C ARG A 261 -3.17 5.23 -0.80
N ILE A 262 -3.21 5.53 -2.10
CA ILE A 262 -2.96 6.89 -2.60
C ILE A 262 -4.08 7.83 -2.11
N GLY A 263 -5.32 7.37 -2.12
CA GLY A 263 -6.45 8.11 -1.55
C GLY A 263 -6.34 8.36 -0.03
N ASP A 264 -5.65 7.49 0.70
CA ASP A 264 -5.39 7.69 2.12
C ASP A 264 -4.44 8.86 2.38
N ALA A 265 -3.50 9.19 1.47
CA ALA A 265 -2.66 10.40 1.56
C ALA A 265 -3.50 11.69 1.59
N VAL A 266 -4.59 11.75 0.81
CA VAL A 266 -5.53 12.88 0.80
C VAL A 266 -6.21 13.06 2.16
N LYS A 267 -6.60 11.96 2.82
CA LYS A 267 -7.22 12.01 4.16
C LYS A 267 -6.22 12.52 5.22
N ILE A 268 -4.96 12.12 5.12
CA ILE A 268 -3.87 12.60 5.97
C ILE A 268 -3.69 14.11 5.78
N ARG A 269 -3.65 14.60 4.54
CA ARG A 269 -3.55 16.03 4.25
C ARG A 269 -4.72 16.81 4.82
N LEU A 270 -5.96 16.36 4.62
CA LEU A 270 -7.15 17.02 5.17
C LEU A 270 -7.02 17.16 6.69
N PHE A 271 -6.60 16.10 7.37
CA PHE A 271 -6.36 16.16 8.80
C PHE A 271 -5.26 17.19 9.18
N VAL A 272 -4.12 17.20 8.49
CA VAL A 272 -3.04 18.14 8.76
C VAL A 272 -3.52 19.58 8.59
N ASN A 273 -4.26 19.87 7.51
CA ASN A 273 -4.79 21.21 7.25
C ASN A 273 -5.84 21.62 8.28
N GLU A 274 -6.79 20.75 8.59
CA GLU A 274 -7.85 21.06 9.55
C GLU A 274 -7.33 21.15 10.99
N VAL A 275 -6.50 20.21 11.42
CA VAL A 275 -6.03 20.16 12.81
C VAL A 275 -4.96 21.21 13.08
N SER A 276 -4.02 21.42 12.15
CA SER A 276 -2.90 22.35 12.39
C SER A 276 -3.35 23.81 12.52
N ILE A 277 -4.46 24.20 11.91
CA ILE A 277 -4.94 25.58 11.89
C ILE A 277 -6.29 25.70 12.58
N ASN A 278 -7.30 24.98 12.08
CA ASN A 278 -8.68 25.18 12.54
C ASN A 278 -8.90 24.69 13.98
N PHE A 279 -8.25 23.60 14.41
CA PHE A 279 -8.39 23.11 15.77
C PHE A 279 -7.80 24.08 16.79
N ILE A 280 -6.57 24.54 16.55
CA ILE A 280 -5.89 25.51 17.43
C ILE A 280 -6.68 26.82 17.47
N LEU A 281 -7.15 27.26 16.29
CA LEU A 281 -7.94 28.46 16.14
C LEU A 281 -9.27 28.37 16.89
N ASN A 282 -9.98 27.27 16.76
CA ASN A 282 -11.25 27.05 17.45
C ASN A 282 -11.07 27.03 18.97
N ILE A 283 -10.00 26.40 19.48
CA ILE A 283 -9.68 26.47 20.93
C ILE A 283 -9.40 27.91 21.36
N PHE A 284 -8.63 28.67 20.57
CA PHE A 284 -8.35 30.08 20.87
C PHE A 284 -9.63 30.92 20.89
N ILE A 285 -10.51 30.75 19.89
CA ILE A 285 -11.80 31.46 19.84
C ILE A 285 -12.65 31.12 21.08
N LEU A 286 -12.70 29.85 21.49
CA LEU A 286 -13.41 29.41 22.68
C LEU A 286 -12.88 30.12 23.93
N ILE A 287 -11.56 30.18 24.12
CA ILE A 287 -10.94 30.82 25.27
C ILE A 287 -11.26 32.33 25.28
N VAL A 288 -11.04 33.02 24.14
CA VAL A 288 -11.28 34.45 24.04
C VAL A 288 -12.77 34.79 24.20
N SER A 289 -13.67 33.98 23.62
CA SER A 289 -15.12 34.16 23.79
C SER A 289 -15.54 34.02 25.26
N PHE A 290 -14.97 33.03 25.99
CA PHE A 290 -15.23 32.91 27.43
C PHE A 290 -14.74 34.10 28.21
N ILE A 291 -13.52 34.57 27.95
CA ILE A 291 -12.97 35.76 28.59
C ILE A 291 -13.92 36.97 28.39
N LEU A 292 -14.36 37.20 27.15
CA LEU A 292 -15.28 38.28 26.82
C LEU A 292 -16.66 38.10 27.49
N MET A 293 -17.19 36.89 27.55
CA MET A 293 -18.44 36.59 28.24
C MET A 293 -18.36 36.96 29.73
N PHE A 294 -17.24 36.65 30.39
CA PHE A 294 -17.02 37.00 31.78
C PHE A 294 -16.88 38.52 32.00
N THR A 295 -16.32 39.25 31.04
CA THR A 295 -16.23 40.72 31.11
C THR A 295 -17.57 41.39 30.90
N PHE A 296 -18.47 40.87 30.07
CA PHE A 296 -19.80 41.42 29.89
C PHE A 296 -20.70 41.11 31.07
N PHE A 297 -20.88 39.85 31.45
CA PHE A 297 -21.68 39.49 32.62
C PHE A 297 -21.36 38.07 33.13
N TRP A 298 -20.64 37.98 34.23
CA TRP A 298 -20.13 36.72 34.77
C TRP A 298 -21.19 35.69 35.12
N LYS A 299 -22.41 36.13 35.57
CA LYS A 299 -23.50 35.19 35.91
C LYS A 299 -24.02 34.43 34.68
N LEU A 300 -24.14 35.08 33.51
CA LEU A 300 -24.50 34.41 32.26
C LEU A 300 -23.33 33.53 31.73
N ALA A 301 -22.09 33.99 31.94
CA ALA A 301 -20.93 33.19 31.58
C ALA A 301 -20.86 31.86 32.35
N LEU A 302 -21.28 31.81 33.61
CA LEU A 302 -21.40 30.57 34.38
C LEU A 302 -22.41 29.58 33.78
N ILE A 303 -23.53 30.06 33.20
CA ILE A 303 -24.48 29.23 32.50
C ILE A 303 -23.78 28.54 31.29
N MET A 304 -22.96 29.31 30.55
CA MET A 304 -22.18 28.76 29.43
C MET A 304 -21.16 27.71 29.87
N LEU A 305 -20.63 27.79 31.09
CA LEU A 305 -19.71 26.81 31.61
C LEU A 305 -20.36 25.42 31.79
N ILE A 306 -21.65 25.36 32.15
CA ILE A 306 -22.44 24.12 32.34
C ILE A 306 -22.55 23.38 31.00
N VAL A 307 -22.44 24.04 29.91
CA VAL A 307 -22.60 23.52 28.56
C VAL A 307 -21.40 22.67 28.13
N VAL A 308 -20.20 23.00 28.64
CA VAL A 308 -18.95 22.30 28.27
C VAL A 308 -19.01 20.80 28.57
N PRO A 309 -19.44 20.33 29.78
CA PRO A 309 -19.59 18.90 30.02
C PRO A 309 -20.63 18.23 29.12
N ILE A 310 -21.69 18.91 28.71
CA ILE A 310 -22.71 18.37 27.81
C ILE A 310 -22.10 18.11 26.42
N TYR A 311 -21.38 19.08 25.88
CA TYR A 311 -20.66 18.90 24.60
C TYR A 311 -19.56 17.84 24.70
N THR A 312 -18.86 17.75 25.82
CA THR A 312 -17.87 16.68 26.07
C THR A 312 -18.53 15.30 26.05
N LEU A 313 -19.72 15.16 26.62
CA LEU A 313 -20.49 13.92 26.58
C LEU A 313 -20.91 13.55 25.15
N ILE A 314 -21.43 14.52 24.37
CA ILE A 314 -21.75 14.31 22.95
C ILE A 314 -20.52 13.85 22.18
N TYR A 315 -19.38 14.51 22.38
CA TYR A 315 -18.10 14.12 21.77
C TYR A 315 -17.72 12.67 22.11
N TYR A 316 -17.80 12.29 23.38
CA TYR A 316 -17.45 10.95 23.82
C TYR A 316 -18.37 9.86 23.21
N ILE A 317 -19.68 10.12 23.18
CA ILE A 317 -20.66 9.21 22.56
C ILE A 317 -20.39 9.09 21.06
N SER A 318 -20.24 10.22 20.35
CA SER A 318 -19.95 10.27 18.92
C SER A 318 -18.65 9.52 18.58
N ASN A 319 -17.61 9.72 19.37
CA ASN A 319 -16.33 9.03 19.19
C ASN A 319 -16.48 7.50 19.31
N ARG A 320 -17.21 7.05 20.32
CA ARG A 320 -17.44 5.61 20.55
C ARG A 320 -18.25 4.97 19.41
N LEU A 321 -19.26 5.66 18.91
CA LEU A 321 -20.11 5.19 17.81
C LEU A 321 -19.34 5.15 16.47
N ASN A 322 -18.57 6.17 16.17
CA ASN A 322 -17.91 6.31 14.88
C ASN A 322 -16.68 5.43 14.71
N ARG A 323 -15.91 5.19 15.78
CA ARG A 323 -14.59 4.51 15.71
C ARG A 323 -14.61 3.14 15.01
N LYS A 324 -15.65 2.32 15.27
CA LYS A 324 -15.78 0.98 14.68
C LYS A 324 -16.34 1.07 13.25
N VAL A 325 -17.35 1.92 13.07
CA VAL A 325 -18.06 2.07 11.80
C VAL A 325 -17.15 2.61 10.71
N GLN A 326 -16.33 3.61 11.02
CA GLN A 326 -15.46 4.25 10.02
C GLN A 326 -14.40 3.31 9.46
N ARG A 327 -13.82 2.46 10.32
CA ARG A 327 -12.90 1.43 9.85
C ARG A 327 -13.59 0.45 8.89
N THR A 328 -14.80 0.01 9.23
CA THR A 328 -15.56 -0.91 8.36
C THR A 328 -15.95 -0.25 7.03
N VAL A 329 -16.23 1.06 7.01
CA VAL A 329 -16.46 1.80 5.76
C VAL A 329 -15.24 1.71 4.84
N MET A 330 -14.04 1.94 5.38
CA MET A 330 -12.80 1.87 4.59
C MET A 330 -12.51 0.44 4.08
N GLU A 331 -12.74 -0.57 4.90
CA GLU A 331 -12.56 -1.98 4.53
C GLU A 331 -13.52 -2.38 3.39
N ARG A 332 -14.81 -2.02 3.51
CA ARG A 332 -15.82 -2.33 2.47
C ARG A 332 -15.60 -1.53 1.18
N ALA A 333 -15.14 -0.30 1.28
CA ALA A 333 -14.79 0.50 0.11
C ALA A 333 -13.62 -0.13 -0.67
N ALA A 334 -12.58 -0.59 0.03
CA ALA A 334 -11.45 -1.29 -0.58
C ALA A 334 -11.87 -2.62 -1.24
N ASP A 335 -12.79 -3.38 -0.60
CA ASP A 335 -13.34 -4.63 -1.16
C ASP A 335 -14.11 -4.38 -2.47
N LEU A 336 -14.89 -3.29 -2.53
CA LEU A 336 -15.61 -2.90 -3.75
C LEU A 336 -14.66 -2.46 -4.85
N GLU A 337 -13.66 -1.63 -4.53
CA GLU A 337 -12.66 -1.16 -5.48
C GLU A 337 -11.87 -2.32 -6.09
N ALA A 338 -11.43 -3.28 -5.26
CA ALA A 338 -10.77 -4.49 -5.72
C ALA A 338 -11.66 -5.32 -6.66
N GLN A 339 -12.98 -5.42 -6.37
CA GLN A 339 -13.92 -6.11 -7.24
C GLN A 339 -14.11 -5.43 -8.59
N LEU A 340 -14.20 -4.09 -8.60
CA LEU A 340 -14.33 -3.32 -9.85
C LEU A 340 -13.09 -3.49 -10.72
N VAL A 341 -11.89 -3.38 -10.15
CA VAL A 341 -10.62 -3.61 -10.87
C VAL A 341 -10.55 -5.04 -11.43
N GLU A 342 -10.93 -6.06 -10.63
CA GLU A 342 -10.98 -7.45 -11.07
C GLU A 342 -11.93 -7.64 -12.26
N SER A 343 -13.15 -7.07 -12.17
CA SER A 343 -14.17 -7.19 -13.22
C SER A 343 -13.74 -6.50 -14.51
N LEU A 344 -13.16 -5.31 -14.43
CA LEU A 344 -12.68 -4.57 -15.60
C LEU A 344 -11.51 -5.28 -16.28
N ASN A 345 -10.55 -5.78 -15.52
CA ASN A 345 -9.42 -6.56 -16.05
C ASN A 345 -9.89 -7.87 -16.71
N SER A 346 -10.99 -8.44 -16.23
CA SER A 346 -11.58 -9.68 -16.75
C SER A 346 -12.73 -9.44 -17.74
N ALA A 347 -12.92 -8.20 -18.24
CA ALA A 347 -14.06 -7.84 -19.09
C ALA A 347 -14.18 -8.72 -20.34
N GLY A 348 -13.06 -9.06 -20.99
CA GLY A 348 -13.04 -9.97 -22.12
C GLY A 348 -13.58 -11.38 -21.77
N THR A 349 -13.25 -11.90 -20.60
CA THR A 349 -13.76 -13.20 -20.12
C THR A 349 -15.23 -13.10 -19.77
N ILE A 350 -15.64 -12.04 -19.07
CA ILE A 350 -17.05 -11.80 -18.72
C ILE A 350 -17.92 -11.78 -19.98
N LYS A 351 -17.46 -11.08 -21.04
CA LYS A 351 -18.17 -10.99 -22.33
C LYS A 351 -18.22 -12.33 -23.06
N ARG A 352 -17.10 -13.05 -23.14
CA ARG A 352 -17.04 -14.34 -23.84
C ARG A 352 -17.94 -15.43 -23.22
N PHE A 353 -18.12 -15.39 -21.91
CA PHE A 353 -18.92 -16.38 -21.18
C PHE A 353 -20.33 -15.87 -20.81
N GLY A 354 -20.73 -14.65 -21.19
CA GLY A 354 -22.04 -14.09 -20.86
C GLY A 354 -22.26 -13.93 -19.35
N LEU A 355 -21.19 -13.55 -18.61
CA LEU A 355 -21.21 -13.49 -17.14
C LEU A 355 -21.57 -12.11 -16.61
N GLU A 356 -22.15 -11.22 -17.40
CA GLU A 356 -22.50 -9.85 -17.02
C GLU A 356 -23.40 -9.82 -15.77
N ASN A 357 -24.44 -10.63 -15.76
CA ASN A 357 -25.37 -10.71 -14.62
C ASN A 357 -24.69 -11.22 -13.35
N PHE A 358 -23.81 -12.21 -13.46
CA PHE A 358 -23.03 -12.73 -12.33
C PHE A 358 -22.08 -11.66 -11.77
N SER A 359 -21.33 -10.99 -12.64
CA SER A 359 -20.41 -9.93 -12.25
C SER A 359 -21.14 -8.75 -11.63
N ASN A 360 -22.31 -8.37 -12.19
CA ASN A 360 -23.16 -7.30 -11.65
C ASN A 360 -23.65 -7.64 -10.25
N LEU A 361 -24.23 -8.84 -10.06
CA LEU A 361 -24.73 -9.29 -8.75
C LEU A 361 -23.63 -9.31 -7.68
N LYS A 362 -22.43 -9.79 -8.05
CA LYS A 362 -21.25 -9.81 -7.16
C LYS A 362 -20.84 -8.40 -6.75
N THR A 363 -20.86 -7.45 -7.69
CA THR A 363 -20.52 -6.03 -7.44
C THR A 363 -21.60 -5.36 -6.61
N GLU A 364 -22.89 -5.59 -6.96
CA GLU A 364 -24.05 -5.06 -6.25
C GLU A 364 -24.06 -5.49 -4.79
N THR A 365 -23.80 -6.77 -4.50
CA THR A 365 -23.75 -7.29 -3.13
C THR A 365 -22.70 -6.54 -2.29
N ARG A 366 -21.52 -6.27 -2.86
CA ARG A 366 -20.46 -5.51 -2.16
C ARG A 366 -20.82 -4.04 -2.01
N PHE A 367 -21.42 -3.45 -3.05
CA PHE A 367 -21.88 -2.06 -3.03
C PHE A 367 -22.98 -1.84 -2.00
N VAL A 368 -23.98 -2.72 -1.95
CA VAL A 368 -25.07 -2.66 -0.94
C VAL A 368 -24.50 -2.77 0.47
N SER A 369 -23.54 -3.70 0.68
CA SER A 369 -22.85 -3.82 1.99
C SER A 369 -22.08 -2.55 2.39
N LEU A 370 -21.49 -1.87 1.42
CA LEU A 370 -20.85 -0.56 1.64
C LEU A 370 -21.88 0.52 1.97
N LEU A 371 -23.00 0.57 1.22
CA LEU A 371 -24.08 1.54 1.46
C LEU A 371 -24.69 1.40 2.84
N GLU A 372 -24.92 0.17 3.33
CA GLU A 372 -25.43 -0.08 4.67
C GLU A 372 -24.54 0.52 5.77
N ILE A 373 -23.21 0.37 5.64
CA ILE A 373 -22.28 0.93 6.62
C ILE A 373 -22.15 2.44 6.47
N ILE A 374 -22.18 2.98 5.25
CA ILE A 374 -22.22 4.43 5.00
C ILE A 374 -23.47 5.03 5.62
N TYR A 375 -24.63 4.37 5.49
CA TYR A 375 -25.87 4.80 6.10
C TYR A 375 -25.77 4.86 7.63
N LYS A 376 -25.20 3.82 8.27
CA LYS A 376 -24.95 3.81 9.72
C LYS A 376 -24.01 4.94 10.14
N SER A 377 -22.94 5.18 9.35
CA SER A 377 -22.03 6.31 9.57
C SER A 377 -22.75 7.66 9.46
N GLY A 378 -23.63 7.78 8.44
CA GLY A 378 -24.47 8.96 8.24
C GLY A 378 -25.39 9.23 9.41
N LEU A 379 -26.10 8.21 9.91
CA LEU A 379 -26.97 8.32 11.08
C LEU A 379 -26.21 8.80 12.32
N ASN A 380 -24.99 8.27 12.57
CA ASN A 380 -24.16 8.72 13.67
C ASN A 380 -23.76 10.19 13.51
N SER A 381 -23.46 10.62 12.30
CA SER A 381 -23.13 12.02 11.98
C SER A 381 -24.34 12.95 12.20
N ILE A 382 -25.53 12.53 11.73
CA ILE A 382 -26.79 13.26 11.92
C ILE A 382 -27.10 13.37 13.42
N PHE A 383 -26.99 12.27 14.16
CA PHE A 383 -27.21 12.28 15.61
C PHE A 383 -26.28 13.29 16.30
N SER A 384 -24.98 13.27 15.97
CA SER A 384 -24.01 14.18 16.55
C SER A 384 -24.32 15.65 16.22
N SER A 385 -24.57 15.96 14.94
CA SER A 385 -24.85 17.33 14.49
C SER A 385 -26.19 17.86 15.03
N SER A 386 -27.24 17.04 15.01
CA SER A 386 -28.56 17.42 15.52
C SER A 386 -28.54 17.64 17.03
N SER A 387 -27.86 16.76 17.79
CA SER A 387 -27.68 16.94 19.24
C SER A 387 -26.93 18.23 19.55
N THR A 388 -25.83 18.50 18.83
CA THR A 388 -25.04 19.73 18.99
C THR A 388 -25.86 20.97 18.65
N SER A 389 -26.62 20.95 17.55
CA SER A 389 -27.51 22.05 17.13
C SER A 389 -28.61 22.31 18.14
N LEU A 390 -29.27 21.24 18.64
CA LEU A 390 -30.31 21.35 19.67
C LEU A 390 -29.78 22.02 20.92
N ILE A 391 -28.63 21.57 21.46
CA ILE A 391 -28.01 22.16 22.63
C ILE A 391 -27.66 23.62 22.37
N SER A 392 -27.06 23.96 21.22
CA SER A 392 -26.74 25.32 20.82
C SER A 392 -27.96 26.26 20.84
N GLN A 393 -29.09 25.79 20.28
CA GLN A 393 -30.34 26.58 20.25
C GLN A 393 -30.96 26.72 21.63
N LEU A 394 -30.99 25.66 22.43
CA LEU A 394 -31.52 25.71 23.81
C LEU A 394 -30.73 26.68 24.66
N ILE A 395 -29.40 26.68 24.54
CA ILE A 395 -28.54 27.61 25.28
C ILE A 395 -28.78 29.03 24.83
N THR A 396 -28.89 29.28 23.55
CA THR A 396 -29.18 30.61 23.00
C THR A 396 -30.48 31.17 23.60
N ILE A 397 -31.54 30.34 23.63
CA ILE A 397 -32.82 30.72 24.24
C ILE A 397 -32.66 30.95 25.76
N LEU A 398 -31.95 30.07 26.46
CA LEU A 398 -31.74 30.17 27.90
C LEU A 398 -30.97 31.44 28.26
N VAL A 399 -29.91 31.79 27.52
CA VAL A 399 -29.13 33.01 27.73
C VAL A 399 -29.96 34.25 27.49
N LEU A 400 -30.78 34.28 26.42
CA LEU A 400 -31.67 35.40 26.15
C LEU A 400 -32.77 35.51 27.20
N TRP A 401 -33.38 34.42 27.63
CA TRP A 401 -34.45 34.39 28.62
C TRP A 401 -33.95 34.88 30.00
N VAL A 402 -32.89 34.22 30.51
CA VAL A 402 -32.31 34.61 31.82
C VAL A 402 -31.68 35.98 31.75
N GLY A 403 -31.01 36.33 30.64
CA GLY A 403 -30.40 37.62 30.40
C GLY A 403 -31.43 38.77 30.31
N ALA A 404 -32.58 38.55 29.67
CA ALA A 404 -33.69 39.49 29.65
C ALA A 404 -34.22 39.76 31.07
N GLY A 405 -34.31 38.71 31.90
CA GLY A 405 -34.65 38.89 33.33
C GLY A 405 -33.69 39.79 34.08
N TYR A 406 -32.36 39.64 33.84
CA TYR A 406 -31.35 40.54 34.42
C TYR A 406 -31.42 41.98 33.84
N ALA A 407 -31.77 42.11 32.55
CA ALA A 407 -31.93 43.42 31.92
C ALA A 407 -33.16 44.17 32.46
N ILE A 408 -34.32 43.49 32.64
CA ILE A 408 -35.51 44.06 33.30
C ILE A 408 -35.17 44.48 34.72
N GLY A 409 -34.37 43.70 35.45
CA GLY A 409 -33.85 44.05 36.78
C GLY A 409 -32.72 45.07 36.79
N SER A 410 -32.42 45.72 35.69
CA SER A 410 -31.37 46.78 35.53
C SER A 410 -29.97 46.33 35.98
N GLN A 411 -29.64 45.04 35.97
CA GLN A 411 -28.32 44.51 36.30
C GLN A 411 -27.39 44.48 35.07
N ILE A 412 -27.94 44.49 33.89
CA ILE A 412 -27.24 44.62 32.60
C ILE A 412 -28.03 45.51 31.67
N THR A 413 -27.36 46.09 30.66
CA THR A 413 -28.04 46.88 29.63
C THR A 413 -28.57 45.98 28.51
N PRO A 414 -29.57 46.41 27.71
CA PRO A 414 -30.00 45.70 26.53
C PRO A 414 -28.88 45.48 25.52
N GLY A 415 -27.95 46.43 25.35
CA GLY A 415 -26.80 46.28 24.46
C GLY A 415 -25.76 45.28 24.97
N GLU A 416 -25.54 45.21 26.30
CA GLU A 416 -24.70 44.15 26.88
C GLU A 416 -25.27 42.75 26.65
N LEU A 417 -26.61 42.60 26.78
CA LEU A 417 -27.29 41.34 26.47
C LEU A 417 -27.11 40.93 25.01
N LEU A 418 -27.28 41.87 24.07
CA LEU A 418 -27.09 41.62 22.63
C LEU A 418 -25.62 41.36 22.27
N SER A 419 -24.68 42.02 22.95
CA SER A 419 -23.26 41.73 22.82
C SER A 419 -22.95 40.33 23.30
N PHE A 420 -23.46 39.93 24.45
CA PHE A 420 -23.32 38.57 24.98
C PHE A 420 -23.90 37.53 24.01
N TYR A 421 -25.12 37.75 23.49
CA TYR A 421 -25.74 36.89 22.49
C TYR A 421 -24.88 36.75 21.23
N SER A 422 -24.29 37.83 20.73
CA SER A 422 -23.40 37.82 19.59
C SER A 422 -22.16 36.95 19.85
N VAL A 423 -21.57 37.01 21.06
CA VAL A 423 -20.44 36.17 21.45
C VAL A 423 -20.82 34.70 21.59
N VAL A 424 -22.04 34.37 22.04
CA VAL A 424 -22.58 32.99 22.07
C VAL A 424 -22.58 32.42 20.66
N GLY A 425 -22.97 33.18 19.63
CA GLY A 425 -22.90 32.75 18.23
C GLY A 425 -21.47 32.44 17.80
N TYR A 426 -20.47 33.21 18.21
CA TYR A 426 -19.05 32.92 17.97
C TYR A 426 -18.52 31.73 18.74
N PHE A 427 -19.09 31.38 19.88
CA PHE A 427 -18.71 30.20 20.67
C PHE A 427 -19.21 28.90 20.10
N THR A 428 -20.46 28.87 19.62
CA THR A 428 -21.12 27.62 19.18
C THR A 428 -20.51 26.99 17.93
N GLY A 429 -20.08 27.81 16.98
CA GLY A 429 -19.40 27.35 15.76
C GLY A 429 -18.12 26.55 16.05
N PRO A 430 -17.14 27.10 16.78
CA PRO A 430 -15.94 26.38 17.21
C PRO A 430 -16.21 25.07 17.97
N VAL A 431 -17.20 25.04 18.87
CA VAL A 431 -17.56 23.82 19.58
C VAL A 431 -18.04 22.73 18.63
N THR A 432 -18.91 23.07 17.69
CA THR A 432 -19.39 22.14 16.66
C THR A 432 -18.24 21.61 15.81
N SER A 433 -17.32 22.47 15.43
CA SER A 433 -16.12 22.12 14.66
C SER A 433 -15.21 21.14 15.43
N VAL A 434 -14.94 21.40 16.72
CA VAL A 434 -14.13 20.50 17.57
C VAL A 434 -14.74 19.10 17.67
N ILE A 435 -16.08 19.01 17.78
CA ILE A 435 -16.78 17.72 17.76
C ILE A 435 -16.64 17.05 16.40
N GLY A 436 -16.77 17.81 15.31
CA GLY A 436 -16.60 17.31 13.93
C GLY A 436 -15.20 16.78 13.63
N PHE A 437 -14.16 17.36 14.19
CA PHE A 437 -12.76 16.89 14.03
C PHE A 437 -12.53 15.45 14.45
N ASN A 438 -13.36 14.92 15.34
CA ASN A 438 -13.26 13.54 15.76
C ASN A 438 -13.31 12.56 14.58
N ARG A 439 -14.15 12.82 13.60
CA ARG A 439 -14.24 11.99 12.39
C ARG A 439 -12.97 12.12 11.55
N THR A 440 -12.55 13.34 11.25
CA THR A 440 -11.32 13.59 10.46
C THR A 440 -10.09 12.99 11.13
N LEU A 441 -10.00 13.07 12.48
CA LEU A 441 -8.92 12.46 13.25
C LEU A 441 -8.91 10.93 13.12
N GLN A 442 -10.07 10.29 13.19
CA GLN A 442 -10.19 8.84 13.04
C GLN A 442 -9.85 8.40 11.62
N ASP A 443 -10.38 9.09 10.61
CA ASP A 443 -10.12 8.81 9.20
C ASP A 443 -8.62 8.93 8.89
N ALA A 444 -7.99 10.00 9.34
CA ALA A 444 -6.56 10.21 9.16
C ALA A 444 -5.71 9.21 9.94
N GLY A 445 -6.13 8.81 11.13
CA GLY A 445 -5.45 7.79 11.92
C GLY A 445 -5.43 6.43 11.21
N ILE A 446 -6.58 6.00 10.67
CA ILE A 446 -6.69 4.74 9.92
C ILE A 446 -5.93 4.85 8.60
N ALA A 447 -6.07 5.96 7.88
CA ALA A 447 -5.36 6.21 6.63
C ALA A 447 -3.83 6.22 6.84
N ALA A 448 -3.36 6.84 7.93
CA ALA A 448 -1.95 6.86 8.29
C ALA A 448 -1.43 5.46 8.64
N ASP A 449 -2.18 4.67 9.41
CA ASP A 449 -1.82 3.29 9.72
C ASP A 449 -1.66 2.45 8.45
N ARG A 450 -2.56 2.62 7.47
CA ARG A 450 -2.54 1.89 6.20
C ARG A 450 -1.43 2.35 5.27
N LEU A 451 -1.24 3.67 5.12
CA LEU A 451 -0.21 4.23 4.23
C LEU A 451 1.19 3.95 4.76
N PHE A 452 1.40 4.21 6.06
CA PHE A 452 2.71 4.02 6.69
C PHE A 452 3.09 2.55 6.85
N GLU A 453 2.14 1.63 6.82
CA GLU A 453 2.40 0.20 6.76
C GLU A 453 3.25 -0.18 5.54
N ILE A 454 3.02 0.46 4.38
CA ILE A 454 3.84 0.25 3.18
C ILE A 454 5.24 0.86 3.36
N PHE A 455 5.34 2.05 3.96
CA PHE A 455 6.64 2.66 4.27
C PHE A 455 7.47 1.89 5.31
N ASP A 456 6.85 1.01 6.09
CA ASP A 456 7.54 0.15 7.05
C ASP A 456 8.13 -1.13 6.43
N LEU A 457 7.78 -1.44 5.17
CA LEU A 457 8.33 -2.59 4.45
C LEU A 457 9.79 -2.36 4.08
N GLU A 458 10.57 -3.43 4.10
CA GLU A 458 11.95 -3.41 3.64
C GLU A 458 11.99 -3.29 2.12
N ILE A 459 12.71 -2.31 1.64
CA ILE A 459 13.00 -2.10 0.21
C ILE A 459 14.14 -3.00 -0.24
N GLU A 460 14.33 -3.14 -1.56
CA GLU A 460 15.52 -3.78 -2.12
C GLU A 460 16.77 -3.00 -1.63
N ASP A 461 17.68 -3.71 -0.97
CA ASP A 461 18.91 -3.11 -0.47
C ASP A 461 19.90 -2.89 -1.63
N GLU A 462 20.24 -1.65 -1.87
CA GLU A 462 21.23 -1.24 -2.88
C GLU A 462 22.49 -0.62 -2.23
N ALA A 463 22.52 -0.49 -0.89
CA ALA A 463 23.62 0.15 -0.20
C ALA A 463 24.85 -0.76 -0.15
N ASN A 464 26.04 -0.20 -0.39
CA ASN A 464 27.33 -0.90 -0.32
C ASN A 464 27.45 -2.12 -1.26
N LYS A 465 26.71 -2.13 -2.37
CA LYS A 465 26.80 -3.15 -3.41
C LYS A 465 27.70 -2.72 -4.55
N ILE A 466 28.20 -3.70 -5.28
CA ILE A 466 29.11 -3.54 -6.42
C ILE A 466 28.26 -3.27 -7.67
N GLU A 467 28.66 -2.31 -8.49
CA GLU A 467 28.10 -2.15 -9.84
C GLU A 467 28.72 -3.19 -10.77
N LEU A 468 27.89 -3.97 -11.45
CA LEU A 468 28.32 -4.94 -12.46
C LEU A 468 28.54 -4.22 -13.79
N GLU A 469 29.77 -4.19 -14.25
CA GLU A 469 30.14 -3.66 -15.56
C GLU A 469 30.19 -4.78 -16.61
N PRO A 470 30.00 -4.48 -17.91
CA PRO A 470 30.00 -5.48 -18.98
C PRO A 470 31.27 -6.35 -19.01
N GLU A 471 32.41 -5.77 -18.72
CA GLU A 471 33.71 -6.45 -18.70
C GLU A 471 33.86 -7.45 -17.55
N MET A 472 33.05 -7.30 -16.50
CA MET A 472 33.07 -8.21 -15.34
C MET A 472 32.22 -9.46 -15.58
N VAL A 473 31.46 -9.50 -16.67
CA VAL A 473 30.58 -10.64 -16.99
C VAL A 473 31.41 -11.83 -17.45
N ASP A 474 31.16 -12.97 -16.81
CA ASP A 474 31.80 -14.24 -17.10
C ASP A 474 30.76 -15.36 -16.93
N ASP A 475 31.18 -16.61 -16.80
CA ASP A 475 30.29 -17.76 -16.61
C ASP A 475 29.27 -17.52 -15.46
N ILE A 476 28.08 -18.05 -15.65
CA ILE A 476 27.00 -17.97 -14.64
C ILE A 476 26.98 -19.30 -13.88
N HIS A 477 27.11 -19.24 -12.56
CA HIS A 477 27.14 -20.41 -11.69
C HIS A 477 25.96 -20.42 -10.72
N PHE A 478 25.19 -21.46 -10.72
CA PHE A 478 24.21 -21.78 -9.67
C PHE A 478 24.83 -22.88 -8.79
N GLU A 479 25.03 -22.58 -7.51
CA GLU A 479 25.73 -23.46 -6.56
C GLU A 479 24.80 -23.79 -5.39
N ASN A 480 24.34 -25.03 -5.32
CA ASN A 480 23.47 -25.57 -4.28
C ASN A 480 22.26 -24.65 -4.01
N VAL A 481 21.65 -24.14 -5.09
CA VAL A 481 20.58 -23.15 -4.99
C VAL A 481 19.32 -23.83 -4.45
N LYS A 482 18.84 -23.31 -3.32
CA LYS A 482 17.58 -23.68 -2.71
C LYS A 482 16.59 -22.54 -2.79
N PHE A 483 15.43 -22.81 -3.37
CA PHE A 483 14.42 -21.79 -3.61
C PHE A 483 12.99 -22.30 -3.57
N ARG A 484 12.12 -21.49 -2.96
CA ARG A 484 10.66 -21.61 -3.01
C ARG A 484 10.00 -20.23 -3.00
N TYR A 485 8.83 -20.13 -3.60
CA TYR A 485 7.99 -18.93 -3.50
C TYR A 485 7.28 -18.88 -2.15
N GLY A 486 7.59 -17.85 -1.34
CA GLY A 486 7.03 -17.69 -0.01
C GLY A 486 7.28 -18.93 0.85
N THR A 487 6.20 -19.56 1.32
CA THR A 487 6.25 -20.75 2.20
C THR A 487 5.63 -21.99 1.53
N ARG A 488 5.63 -22.00 0.19
CA ARG A 488 5.09 -23.11 -0.63
C ARG A 488 6.10 -24.26 -0.78
N VAL A 489 5.74 -25.21 -1.65
CA VAL A 489 6.62 -26.32 -2.02
C VAL A 489 7.91 -25.77 -2.65
N GLU A 490 9.03 -26.41 -2.35
CA GLU A 490 10.33 -26.07 -2.93
C GLU A 490 10.31 -26.26 -4.44
N VAL A 491 10.83 -25.25 -5.15
CA VAL A 491 11.03 -25.31 -6.61
C VAL A 491 12.42 -25.89 -6.90
N PHE A 492 13.43 -25.43 -6.16
CA PHE A 492 14.78 -25.96 -6.19
C PHE A 492 15.21 -26.35 -4.78
N ASP A 493 15.72 -27.58 -4.62
CA ASP A 493 16.26 -28.05 -3.33
C ASP A 493 17.80 -27.91 -3.28
N SER A 494 18.49 -28.22 -4.37
CA SER A 494 19.95 -28.07 -4.51
C SER A 494 20.34 -27.98 -5.99
N LEU A 495 19.87 -26.91 -6.67
CA LEU A 495 20.17 -26.74 -8.08
C LEU A 495 21.65 -26.36 -8.26
N ASN A 496 22.36 -27.15 -9.07
CA ASN A 496 23.70 -26.88 -9.53
C ASN A 496 23.70 -26.80 -11.05
N LEU A 497 24.22 -25.71 -11.61
CA LEU A 497 24.20 -25.42 -13.03
C LEU A 497 25.26 -24.38 -13.37
N THR A 498 25.96 -24.54 -14.49
CA THR A 498 26.85 -23.54 -15.06
C THR A 498 26.42 -23.21 -16.48
N ILE A 499 26.33 -21.92 -16.82
CA ILE A 499 26.10 -21.41 -18.17
C ILE A 499 27.34 -20.63 -18.56
N LYS A 500 27.96 -21.00 -19.67
CA LYS A 500 29.22 -20.39 -20.10
C LYS A 500 29.00 -19.05 -20.81
N LYS A 501 29.94 -18.15 -20.66
CA LYS A 501 29.93 -16.86 -21.37
C LYS A 501 30.02 -17.09 -22.87
N GLY A 502 29.20 -16.33 -23.64
CA GLY A 502 29.16 -16.41 -25.10
C GLY A 502 28.44 -17.67 -25.64
N GLU A 503 27.93 -18.55 -24.77
CA GLU A 503 27.21 -19.76 -25.17
C GLU A 503 25.71 -19.50 -25.32
N ILE A 504 25.10 -20.11 -26.33
CA ILE A 504 23.63 -20.17 -26.46
C ILE A 504 23.15 -21.44 -25.77
N THR A 505 22.54 -21.27 -24.60
CA THR A 505 22.06 -22.36 -23.77
C THR A 505 20.54 -22.47 -23.83
N ALA A 506 19.99 -23.60 -24.29
CA ALA A 506 18.56 -23.87 -24.21
C ALA A 506 18.22 -24.57 -22.90
N VAL A 507 17.20 -24.05 -22.19
CA VAL A 507 16.63 -24.67 -20.99
C VAL A 507 15.29 -25.28 -21.35
N ALA A 508 15.24 -26.63 -21.38
CA ALA A 508 14.06 -27.43 -21.71
C ALA A 508 13.49 -28.12 -20.46
N GLY A 509 12.25 -28.61 -20.52
CA GLY A 509 11.60 -29.32 -19.42
C GLY A 509 10.09 -29.14 -19.44
N GLU A 510 9.38 -29.97 -18.69
CA GLU A 510 7.92 -29.90 -18.57
C GLU A 510 7.46 -28.59 -17.90
N SER A 511 6.17 -28.27 -18.05
CA SER A 511 5.59 -27.11 -17.32
C SER A 511 5.71 -27.33 -15.81
N GLY A 512 6.16 -26.31 -15.09
CA GLY A 512 6.39 -26.41 -13.64
C GLY A 512 7.75 -26.98 -13.21
N SER A 513 8.66 -27.29 -14.15
CA SER A 513 10.02 -27.80 -13.82
C SER A 513 10.96 -26.75 -13.20
N GLY A 514 10.59 -25.45 -13.22
CA GLY A 514 11.37 -24.36 -12.62
C GLY A 514 12.05 -23.42 -13.62
N LYS A 515 11.82 -23.53 -14.93
CA LYS A 515 12.50 -22.72 -15.98
C LYS A 515 12.34 -21.22 -15.77
N THR A 516 11.11 -20.71 -15.65
CA THR A 516 10.83 -19.29 -15.41
C THR A 516 11.35 -18.83 -14.03
N THR A 517 11.38 -19.74 -13.06
CA THR A 517 11.98 -19.46 -11.74
C THR A 517 13.49 -19.23 -11.86
N LEU A 518 14.19 -20.03 -12.65
CA LEU A 518 15.62 -19.86 -12.91
C LEU A 518 15.92 -18.46 -13.47
N VAL A 519 15.13 -18.00 -14.45
CA VAL A 519 15.23 -16.63 -15.01
C VAL A 519 14.98 -15.56 -13.95
N SER A 520 13.92 -15.72 -13.15
CA SER A 520 13.57 -14.76 -12.11
C SER A 520 14.66 -14.63 -11.04
N LEU A 521 15.33 -15.74 -10.71
CA LEU A 521 16.45 -15.76 -9.78
C LEU A 521 17.71 -15.10 -10.35
N LEU A 522 17.99 -15.31 -11.63
CA LEU A 522 19.13 -14.67 -12.30
C LEU A 522 18.97 -13.14 -12.38
N GLN A 523 17.73 -12.64 -12.46
CA GLN A 523 17.41 -11.22 -12.38
C GLN A 523 17.38 -10.66 -10.93
N ASN A 524 17.66 -11.50 -9.94
CA ASN A 524 17.58 -11.17 -8.51
C ASN A 524 16.22 -10.57 -8.10
N LEU A 525 15.11 -11.11 -8.67
CA LEU A 525 13.75 -10.68 -8.31
C LEU A 525 13.31 -11.29 -6.97
N TYR A 526 13.90 -12.43 -6.59
CA TYR A 526 13.58 -13.15 -5.36
C TYR A 526 14.86 -13.56 -4.63
N ALA A 527 14.83 -13.45 -3.31
CA ALA A 527 15.93 -13.89 -2.46
C ALA A 527 15.97 -15.42 -2.32
N LEU A 528 17.17 -16.00 -2.40
CA LEU A 528 17.41 -17.43 -2.18
C LEU A 528 17.21 -17.81 -0.70
N GLN A 529 16.75 -19.05 -0.44
CA GLN A 529 16.77 -19.63 0.89
C GLN A 529 18.19 -20.12 1.28
N ALA A 530 18.91 -20.73 0.30
CA ALA A 530 20.29 -21.17 0.48
C ALA A 530 21.01 -21.25 -0.86
N GLY A 531 22.33 -21.40 -0.85
CA GLY A 531 23.16 -21.47 -2.03
C GLY A 531 23.55 -20.11 -2.57
N HIS A 532 24.17 -20.10 -3.76
CA HIS A 532 24.71 -18.90 -4.39
C HIS A 532 24.39 -18.91 -5.89
N ILE A 533 24.16 -17.72 -6.44
CA ILE A 533 24.17 -17.49 -7.90
C ILE A 533 25.24 -16.44 -8.15
N ARG A 534 26.19 -16.77 -9.04
CA ARG A 534 27.31 -15.90 -9.37
C ARG A 534 27.38 -15.60 -10.86
N ILE A 535 27.81 -14.41 -11.21
CA ILE A 535 28.26 -14.05 -12.55
C ILE A 535 29.79 -13.84 -12.43
N GLY A 536 30.55 -14.74 -13.02
CA GLY A 536 31.98 -14.87 -12.76
C GLY A 536 32.26 -15.07 -11.26
N ARG A 537 33.04 -14.19 -10.67
CA ARG A 537 33.38 -14.23 -9.23
C ARG A 537 32.38 -13.52 -8.31
N TYR A 538 31.37 -12.84 -8.87
CA TYR A 538 30.49 -11.96 -8.11
C TYR A 538 29.16 -12.64 -7.79
N ASP A 539 28.81 -12.75 -6.50
CA ASP A 539 27.49 -13.24 -6.06
C ASP A 539 26.42 -12.16 -6.30
N LEU A 540 25.27 -12.54 -6.85
CA LEU A 540 24.17 -11.60 -7.15
C LEU A 540 23.71 -10.78 -5.94
N ARG A 541 23.85 -11.32 -4.74
CA ARG A 541 23.49 -10.61 -3.49
C ARG A 541 24.34 -9.38 -3.23
N HIS A 542 25.55 -9.34 -3.79
CA HIS A 542 26.50 -8.23 -3.62
C HIS A 542 26.49 -7.26 -4.80
N LEU A 543 25.69 -7.52 -5.83
CA LEU A 543 25.53 -6.65 -7.00
C LEU A 543 24.33 -5.71 -6.81
N THR A 544 24.43 -4.48 -7.36
CA THR A 544 23.28 -3.59 -7.46
C THR A 544 22.28 -4.16 -8.47
N ASN A 545 20.99 -4.17 -8.13
CA ASN A 545 19.95 -4.65 -9.04
C ASN A 545 19.89 -3.80 -10.32
N GLN A 546 20.20 -2.51 -10.21
CA GLN A 546 20.21 -1.59 -11.35
C GLN A 546 21.28 -1.98 -12.38
N SER A 547 22.54 -2.25 -11.96
CA SER A 547 23.60 -2.66 -12.86
C SER A 547 23.36 -4.08 -13.41
N LEU A 548 22.93 -5.01 -12.56
CA LEU A 548 22.57 -6.36 -12.99
C LEU A 548 21.51 -6.34 -14.11
N ARG A 549 20.42 -5.57 -13.94
CA ARG A 549 19.33 -5.45 -14.92
C ARG A 549 19.68 -4.62 -16.16
N LYS A 550 20.83 -3.92 -16.18
CA LYS A 550 21.40 -3.34 -17.40
C LYS A 550 22.14 -4.38 -18.22
N VAL A 551 22.90 -5.25 -17.56
CA VAL A 551 23.74 -6.28 -18.17
C VAL A 551 22.92 -7.51 -18.58
N VAL A 552 21.88 -7.86 -17.81
CA VAL A 552 20.96 -8.98 -18.07
C VAL A 552 19.62 -8.44 -18.53
N SER A 553 19.31 -8.57 -19.81
CA SER A 553 17.99 -8.26 -20.36
C SER A 553 17.12 -9.52 -20.54
N VAL A 554 15.82 -9.34 -20.38
CA VAL A 554 14.85 -10.45 -20.52
C VAL A 554 13.72 -10.05 -21.46
N VAL A 555 13.38 -10.95 -22.39
CA VAL A 555 12.13 -10.92 -23.13
C VAL A 555 11.18 -11.90 -22.45
N PRO A 556 10.20 -11.43 -21.68
CA PRO A 556 9.33 -12.30 -20.89
C PRO A 556 8.28 -12.99 -21.77
N GLN A 557 7.70 -14.07 -21.27
CA GLN A 557 6.62 -14.80 -21.92
C GLN A 557 5.39 -13.89 -22.17
N ARG A 558 5.00 -13.11 -21.17
CA ARG A 558 3.95 -12.10 -21.29
C ARG A 558 4.60 -10.73 -21.53
N ILE A 559 4.27 -10.14 -22.66
CA ILE A 559 4.81 -8.83 -23.07
C ILE A 559 3.86 -7.73 -22.62
N ASP A 560 4.36 -6.83 -21.81
CA ASP A 560 3.65 -5.62 -21.43
C ASP A 560 4.29 -4.42 -22.16
N LEU A 561 3.47 -3.74 -22.97
CA LEU A 561 3.87 -2.50 -23.65
C LEU A 561 3.29 -1.30 -22.90
N PHE A 562 4.12 -0.25 -22.78
CA PHE A 562 3.69 1.00 -22.17
C PHE A 562 2.84 1.81 -23.14
N SER A 563 1.91 2.56 -22.58
CA SER A 563 1.16 3.58 -23.32
C SER A 563 2.11 4.63 -23.86
N GLY A 564 2.32 4.68 -25.15
CA GLY A 564 3.29 5.54 -25.83
C GLY A 564 3.48 5.13 -27.29
N ASN A 565 4.47 5.69 -27.95
CA ASN A 565 4.80 5.34 -29.34
C ASN A 565 5.79 4.16 -29.40
N VAL A 566 6.18 3.76 -30.61
CA VAL A 566 7.15 2.67 -30.83
C VAL A 566 8.50 3.00 -30.21
N VAL A 567 8.99 4.25 -30.36
CA VAL A 567 10.28 4.69 -29.79
C VAL A 567 10.25 4.60 -28.28
N ASP A 568 9.19 5.09 -27.63
CA ASP A 568 9.01 5.06 -26.17
C ASP A 568 9.05 3.63 -25.64
N ASN A 569 8.57 2.67 -26.42
CA ASN A 569 8.55 1.27 -26.06
C ASN A 569 9.86 0.54 -26.35
N ILE A 570 10.65 0.93 -27.33
CA ILE A 570 11.99 0.37 -27.57
C ILE A 570 13.00 0.98 -26.60
N ALA A 571 13.03 2.29 -26.45
CA ALA A 571 13.97 3.00 -25.58
C ALA A 571 13.42 3.24 -24.17
N VAL A 572 12.71 2.26 -23.61
CA VAL A 572 12.09 2.37 -22.27
C VAL A 572 13.12 2.73 -21.21
N GLY A 573 12.83 3.83 -20.48
CA GLY A 573 13.68 4.37 -19.42
C GLY A 573 14.66 5.45 -19.86
N ASP A 574 14.66 5.78 -21.14
CA ASP A 574 15.43 6.90 -21.69
C ASP A 574 14.49 8.08 -22.01
N PHE A 575 14.69 9.20 -21.33
CA PHE A 575 13.89 10.42 -21.55
C PHE A 575 14.28 11.16 -22.84
N THR A 576 15.46 10.87 -23.37
CA THR A 576 15.99 11.44 -24.62
C THR A 576 16.52 10.32 -25.51
N PRO A 577 15.60 9.52 -26.13
CA PRO A 577 15.97 8.34 -26.90
C PRO A 577 16.98 8.66 -28.01
N ASP A 578 18.04 7.86 -28.09
CA ASP A 578 18.97 7.91 -29.22
C ASP A 578 18.32 7.25 -30.44
N MET A 579 17.78 8.09 -31.33
CA MET A 579 17.09 7.64 -32.54
C MET A 579 17.99 6.85 -33.48
N ASN A 580 19.31 7.18 -33.55
CA ASN A 580 20.25 6.43 -34.41
C ASN A 580 20.36 5.00 -33.91
N ARG A 581 20.45 4.80 -32.57
CA ARG A 581 20.49 3.49 -31.96
C ARG A 581 19.17 2.73 -32.09
N VAL A 582 18.01 3.42 -31.97
CA VAL A 582 16.70 2.80 -32.19
C VAL A 582 16.62 2.26 -33.63
N ILE A 583 17.03 3.07 -34.62
CA ILE A 583 17.04 2.67 -36.04
C ILE A 583 18.02 1.54 -36.27
N GLU A 584 19.26 1.64 -35.77
CA GLU A 584 20.28 0.59 -35.88
C GLU A 584 19.78 -0.77 -35.36
N VAL A 585 19.17 -0.80 -34.17
CA VAL A 585 18.59 -2.03 -33.61
C VAL A 585 17.46 -2.56 -34.46
N CYS A 586 16.57 -1.70 -34.96
CA CYS A 586 15.47 -2.10 -35.81
C CYS A 586 15.96 -2.63 -37.17
N ASP A 587 16.99 -2.05 -37.74
CA ASP A 587 17.60 -2.51 -39.00
C ASP A 587 18.30 -3.85 -38.82
N LYS A 588 19.13 -4.01 -37.77
CA LYS A 588 19.75 -5.30 -37.43
C LYS A 588 18.73 -6.42 -37.27
N LEU A 589 17.56 -6.12 -36.72
CA LEU A 589 16.46 -7.05 -36.52
C LEU A 589 15.53 -7.18 -37.73
N GLY A 590 15.75 -6.44 -38.82
CA GLY A 590 14.88 -6.43 -39.98
C GLY A 590 13.46 -5.92 -39.71
N MET A 591 13.30 -5.04 -38.70
CA MET A 591 12.00 -4.49 -38.29
C MET A 591 11.57 -3.27 -39.09
N THR A 592 12.45 -2.64 -39.84
CA THR A 592 12.22 -1.36 -40.49
C THR A 592 11.00 -1.41 -41.40
N LYS A 593 10.87 -2.46 -42.24
CA LYS A 593 9.70 -2.66 -43.11
C LYS A 593 8.38 -2.77 -42.33
N PHE A 594 8.40 -3.41 -41.19
CA PHE A 594 7.23 -3.52 -40.32
C PHE A 594 6.84 -2.14 -39.74
N ILE A 595 7.83 -1.39 -39.27
CA ILE A 595 7.60 -0.07 -38.66
C ILE A 595 7.11 0.93 -39.72
N GLU A 596 7.65 0.87 -40.91
CA GLU A 596 7.22 1.72 -42.07
C GLU A 596 5.75 1.47 -42.48
N GLN A 597 5.24 0.27 -42.25
CA GLN A 597 3.82 -0.09 -42.51
C GLN A 597 2.86 0.46 -41.44
N LEU A 598 3.38 0.90 -40.27
CA LEU A 598 2.55 1.52 -39.26
C LEU A 598 2.13 2.95 -39.67
N PRO A 599 0.94 3.43 -39.25
CA PRO A 599 0.36 4.69 -39.74
C PRO A 599 1.27 5.92 -39.61
N HIS A 600 2.14 5.95 -38.57
CA HIS A 600 3.08 7.04 -38.31
C HIS A 600 4.52 6.53 -38.08
N GLY A 601 4.86 5.35 -38.62
CA GLY A 601 6.18 4.75 -38.46
C GLY A 601 6.58 4.62 -36.97
N PHE A 602 7.76 5.06 -36.61
CA PHE A 602 8.29 5.06 -35.24
C PHE A 602 7.46 5.87 -34.24
N ASN A 603 6.69 6.87 -34.70
CA ASN A 603 5.83 7.70 -33.87
C ASN A 603 4.41 7.13 -33.73
N THR A 604 4.14 5.93 -34.23
CA THR A 604 2.83 5.29 -34.09
C THR A 604 2.54 5.01 -32.61
N TYR A 605 1.41 5.56 -32.15
CA TYR A 605 0.94 5.33 -30.77
C TYR A 605 0.35 3.93 -30.62
N LEU A 606 0.85 3.16 -29.65
CA LEU A 606 0.54 1.75 -29.49
C LEU A 606 -0.68 1.47 -28.58
N GLY A 607 -1.21 2.49 -27.89
CA GLY A 607 -2.29 2.32 -26.94
C GLY A 607 -1.89 1.56 -25.67
N GLU A 608 -2.88 1.24 -24.84
CA GLU A 608 -2.64 0.46 -23.64
C GLU A 608 -2.27 -0.99 -24.00
N ASN A 609 -1.18 -1.50 -23.42
CA ASN A 609 -0.64 -2.83 -23.66
C ASN A 609 -0.42 -3.18 -25.14
N GLY A 610 -0.22 -2.17 -26.02
CA GLY A 610 -0.01 -2.42 -27.44
C GLY A 610 -1.23 -3.03 -28.15
N ALA A 611 -2.44 -2.65 -27.75
CA ALA A 611 -3.71 -3.23 -28.23
C ALA A 611 -3.88 -3.16 -29.78
N THR A 612 -3.12 -2.30 -30.46
CA THR A 612 -3.13 -2.15 -31.93
C THR A 612 -2.22 -3.15 -32.64
N LEU A 613 -1.39 -3.92 -31.93
CA LEU A 613 -0.39 -4.81 -32.49
C LEU A 613 -0.77 -6.29 -32.34
N SER A 614 -0.36 -7.10 -33.32
CA SER A 614 -0.41 -8.56 -33.16
C SER A 614 0.62 -9.04 -32.12
N GLY A 615 0.41 -10.23 -31.56
CA GLY A 615 1.34 -10.82 -30.58
C GLY A 615 2.79 -10.93 -31.11
N GLY A 616 2.97 -11.28 -32.39
CA GLY A 616 4.28 -11.32 -33.03
C GLY A 616 4.92 -9.93 -33.20
N GLN A 617 4.11 -8.89 -33.44
CA GLN A 617 4.58 -7.51 -33.49
C GLN A 617 4.99 -6.98 -32.11
N GLN A 618 4.21 -7.27 -31.08
CA GLN A 618 4.55 -6.94 -29.70
C GLN A 618 5.89 -7.59 -29.30
N GLN A 619 6.11 -8.83 -29.70
CA GLN A 619 7.34 -9.54 -29.41
C GLN A 619 8.56 -8.93 -30.08
N ARG A 620 8.45 -8.55 -31.36
CA ARG A 620 9.54 -7.84 -32.06
C ARG A 620 9.95 -6.56 -31.31
N ILE A 621 8.96 -5.77 -30.86
CA ILE A 621 9.23 -4.58 -30.05
C ILE A 621 9.88 -4.95 -28.70
N ALA A 622 9.46 -6.02 -28.04
CA ALA A 622 10.07 -6.48 -26.80
C ALA A 622 11.53 -6.93 -26.97
N ILE A 623 11.84 -7.60 -28.08
CA ILE A 623 13.22 -7.97 -28.43
C ILE A 623 14.05 -6.73 -28.73
N ALA A 624 13.52 -5.77 -29.54
CA ALA A 624 14.20 -4.52 -29.81
C ALA A 624 14.47 -3.71 -28.53
N ARG A 625 13.51 -3.69 -27.60
CA ARG A 625 13.67 -3.09 -26.26
C ARG A 625 14.83 -3.72 -25.48
N ALA A 626 14.92 -5.05 -25.49
CA ALA A 626 15.99 -5.78 -24.82
C ALA A 626 17.36 -5.45 -25.42
N LEU A 627 17.48 -5.40 -26.75
CA LEU A 627 18.73 -5.12 -27.48
C LEU A 627 19.13 -3.65 -27.47
N TYR A 628 18.18 -2.71 -27.37
CA TYR A 628 18.49 -1.28 -27.23
C TYR A 628 19.41 -1.02 -26.02
N ARG A 629 19.31 -1.83 -24.96
CA ARG A 629 20.17 -1.76 -23.78
C ARG A 629 21.56 -2.36 -23.97
N ASN A 630 21.84 -3.05 -25.08
CA ASN A 630 23.08 -3.76 -25.37
C ASN A 630 23.51 -4.71 -24.24
N PRO A 631 22.70 -5.70 -23.87
CA PRO A 631 23.02 -6.58 -22.75
C PRO A 631 24.19 -7.52 -23.09
N GLU A 632 24.91 -7.98 -22.05
CA GLU A 632 25.88 -9.09 -22.18
C GLU A 632 25.18 -10.46 -22.09
N ILE A 633 24.04 -10.52 -21.38
CA ILE A 633 23.23 -11.72 -21.21
C ILE A 633 21.80 -11.41 -21.65
N LEU A 634 21.31 -12.10 -22.67
CA LEU A 634 19.92 -12.03 -23.10
C LEU A 634 19.19 -13.32 -22.72
N ILE A 635 18.02 -13.17 -22.09
CA ILE A 635 17.13 -14.26 -21.75
C ILE A 635 15.85 -14.16 -22.57
N LEU A 636 15.51 -15.25 -23.27
CA LEU A 636 14.28 -15.37 -24.05
C LEU A 636 13.35 -16.39 -23.35
N ASP A 637 12.34 -15.89 -22.63
CA ASP A 637 11.41 -16.78 -21.90
C ASP A 637 10.18 -17.08 -22.76
N GLU A 638 10.11 -18.33 -23.28
CA GLU A 638 9.05 -18.83 -24.17
C GLU A 638 8.71 -17.90 -25.33
N ALA A 639 9.72 -17.19 -25.83
CA ALA A 639 9.57 -16.16 -26.85
C ALA A 639 9.00 -16.67 -28.20
N THR A 640 8.67 -17.96 -28.32
CA THR A 640 8.18 -18.57 -29.57
C THR A 640 6.84 -19.30 -29.43
N SER A 641 6.25 -19.41 -28.22
CA SER A 641 5.14 -20.33 -27.96
C SER A 641 3.82 -20.01 -28.70
N SER A 642 3.58 -18.76 -29.06
CA SER A 642 2.33 -18.31 -29.72
C SER A 642 2.55 -17.62 -31.09
N LEU A 643 3.71 -17.88 -31.75
CA LEU A 643 4.12 -17.14 -32.94
C LEU A 643 3.82 -17.87 -34.25
N ASP A 644 3.61 -17.06 -35.30
CA ASP A 644 3.63 -17.49 -36.69
C ASP A 644 5.08 -17.78 -37.16
N SER A 645 5.24 -18.43 -38.31
CA SER A 645 6.54 -18.80 -38.88
C SER A 645 7.46 -17.55 -39.12
N LEU A 646 6.90 -16.40 -39.41
CA LEU A 646 7.66 -15.16 -39.61
C LEU A 646 8.28 -14.62 -38.33
N ALA A 647 7.54 -14.67 -37.22
CA ALA A 647 8.06 -14.23 -35.94
C ALA A 647 9.06 -15.25 -35.35
N GLU A 648 8.92 -16.53 -35.66
CA GLU A 648 9.90 -17.57 -35.30
C GLU A 648 11.23 -17.33 -36.01
N THR A 649 11.21 -17.09 -37.33
CA THR A 649 12.41 -16.71 -38.10
C THR A 649 13.08 -15.47 -37.54
N PHE A 650 12.30 -14.49 -37.05
CA PHE A 650 12.81 -13.28 -36.41
C PHE A 650 13.60 -13.60 -35.14
N VAL A 651 13.10 -14.47 -34.27
CA VAL A 651 13.82 -14.90 -33.07
C VAL A 651 15.11 -15.63 -33.43
N GLN A 652 15.07 -16.50 -34.42
CA GLN A 652 16.26 -17.24 -34.91
C GLN A 652 17.33 -16.29 -35.44
N ASN A 653 16.97 -15.29 -36.23
CA ASN A 653 17.89 -14.25 -36.72
C ASN A 653 18.49 -13.46 -35.57
N THR A 654 17.69 -13.14 -34.54
CA THR A 654 18.17 -12.47 -33.32
C THR A 654 19.22 -13.30 -32.60
N ILE A 655 18.98 -14.59 -32.42
CA ILE A 655 19.93 -15.51 -31.76
C ILE A 655 21.24 -15.60 -32.57
N SER A 656 21.16 -15.68 -33.91
CA SER A 656 22.32 -15.71 -34.79
C SER A 656 23.16 -14.43 -34.70
N LEU A 657 22.53 -13.26 -34.68
CA LEU A 657 23.17 -11.98 -34.50
C LEU A 657 23.93 -11.92 -33.18
N LEU A 658 23.33 -12.36 -32.07
CA LEU A 658 23.95 -12.35 -30.75
C LEU A 658 25.12 -13.34 -30.62
N ARG A 659 25.05 -14.46 -31.37
CA ARG A 659 26.17 -15.39 -31.50
C ARG A 659 27.38 -14.71 -32.15
N GLU A 660 27.17 -13.95 -33.24
CA GLU A 660 28.22 -13.21 -33.91
C GLU A 660 28.84 -12.13 -33.01
N GLU A 661 28.03 -11.52 -32.14
CA GLU A 661 28.47 -10.54 -31.13
C GLU A 661 29.06 -11.19 -29.86
N ASN A 662 29.19 -12.54 -29.82
CA ASN A 662 29.70 -13.31 -28.67
C ASN A 662 28.97 -13.03 -27.35
N LYS A 663 27.64 -12.79 -27.41
CA LYS A 663 26.77 -12.56 -26.25
C LYS A 663 26.27 -13.88 -25.68
N THR A 664 26.05 -13.93 -24.38
CA THR A 664 25.45 -15.09 -23.70
C THR A 664 23.94 -15.06 -23.91
N VAL A 665 23.35 -16.15 -24.42
CA VAL A 665 21.90 -16.24 -24.65
C VAL A 665 21.34 -17.45 -23.90
N ILE A 666 20.31 -17.22 -23.09
CA ILE A 666 19.56 -18.26 -22.38
C ILE A 666 18.17 -18.31 -22.99
N VAL A 667 17.81 -19.46 -23.57
CA VAL A 667 16.50 -19.64 -24.22
C VAL A 667 15.69 -20.65 -23.45
N ILE A 668 14.57 -20.23 -22.88
CA ILE A 668 13.57 -21.18 -22.40
C ILE A 668 12.77 -21.65 -23.57
N ALA A 669 13.02 -22.90 -24.00
CA ALA A 669 12.53 -23.42 -25.25
C ALA A 669 11.44 -24.47 -25.05
N HIS A 670 10.33 -24.27 -25.77
CA HIS A 670 9.27 -25.26 -25.96
C HIS A 670 9.18 -25.76 -27.41
N ARG A 671 9.92 -25.13 -28.36
CA ARG A 671 9.94 -25.51 -29.78
C ARG A 671 11.30 -26.03 -30.20
N LEU A 672 11.28 -27.08 -31.01
CA LEU A 672 12.49 -27.72 -31.56
C LEU A 672 13.34 -26.79 -32.39
N SER A 673 12.72 -25.90 -33.17
CA SER A 673 13.40 -24.93 -34.01
C SER A 673 14.32 -23.98 -33.23
N THR A 674 13.92 -23.61 -32.01
CA THR A 674 14.72 -22.76 -31.13
C THR A 674 15.82 -23.56 -30.44
N ILE A 675 15.53 -24.80 -30.04
CA ILE A 675 16.52 -25.72 -29.43
C ILE A 675 17.65 -26.05 -30.43
N ASN A 676 17.34 -26.18 -31.73
CA ASN A 676 18.31 -26.45 -32.78
C ASN A 676 19.43 -25.38 -32.90
N MET A 677 19.19 -24.20 -32.41
CA MET A 677 20.18 -23.12 -32.45
C MET A 677 21.10 -23.05 -31.21
N ALA A 678 20.78 -23.87 -30.20
CA ALA A 678 21.54 -23.86 -28.97
C ALA A 678 22.84 -24.69 -29.10
N ASP A 679 23.91 -24.20 -28.52
CA ASP A 679 25.18 -24.92 -28.41
C ASP A 679 25.08 -26.01 -27.34
N ARG A 680 24.22 -25.77 -26.33
CA ARG A 680 24.02 -26.68 -25.21
C ARG A 680 22.56 -26.69 -24.78
N VAL A 681 22.06 -27.84 -24.37
CA VAL A 681 20.72 -28.05 -23.89
C VAL A 681 20.76 -28.58 -22.46
N ILE A 682 20.02 -27.92 -21.58
CA ILE A 682 19.86 -28.30 -20.17
C ILE A 682 18.41 -28.66 -19.95
N VAL A 683 18.18 -29.86 -19.44
CA VAL A 683 16.83 -30.39 -19.17
C VAL A 683 16.55 -30.31 -17.67
N LEU A 684 15.53 -29.52 -17.30
CA LEU A 684 15.04 -29.43 -15.94
C LEU A 684 13.83 -30.34 -15.74
N ASP A 685 13.86 -31.14 -14.69
CA ASP A 685 12.69 -31.86 -14.19
C ASP A 685 12.61 -31.73 -12.66
N LYS A 686 11.45 -31.31 -12.17
CA LYS A 686 11.16 -31.12 -10.73
C LYS A 686 12.25 -30.36 -9.97
N GLY A 687 12.78 -29.30 -10.59
CA GLY A 687 13.79 -28.44 -9.99
C GLY A 687 15.23 -28.97 -10.01
N MET A 688 15.49 -30.04 -10.72
CA MET A 688 16.83 -30.64 -10.89
C MET A 688 17.25 -30.67 -12.36
N VAL A 689 18.55 -30.53 -12.60
CA VAL A 689 19.12 -30.80 -13.91
C VAL A 689 19.22 -32.32 -14.09
N VAL A 690 18.44 -32.87 -15.05
CA VAL A 690 18.40 -34.33 -15.32
C VAL A 690 19.20 -34.71 -16.53
N GLN A 691 19.37 -33.82 -17.50
CA GLN A 691 20.23 -34.00 -18.66
C GLN A 691 20.93 -32.68 -19.01
N ASP A 692 22.15 -32.77 -19.49
CA ASP A 692 22.99 -31.64 -19.86
C ASP A 692 24.00 -32.08 -20.94
N GLY A 693 23.98 -31.46 -22.11
CA GLY A 693 24.84 -31.79 -23.21
C GLY A 693 24.47 -31.10 -24.53
N SER A 694 25.13 -31.44 -25.60
CA SER A 694 24.78 -30.96 -26.93
C SER A 694 23.49 -31.59 -27.43
N LEU A 695 22.82 -30.91 -28.36
CA LEU A 695 21.61 -31.45 -29.01
C LEU A 695 21.85 -32.81 -29.64
N ALA A 696 23.01 -32.99 -30.29
CA ALA A 696 23.40 -34.25 -30.94
C ALA A 696 23.50 -35.42 -29.95
N GLU A 697 24.09 -35.19 -28.79
CA GLU A 697 24.21 -36.16 -27.70
C GLU A 697 22.85 -36.51 -27.10
N LEU A 698 22.07 -35.48 -26.73
CA LEU A 698 20.79 -35.71 -26.03
C LEU A 698 19.68 -36.28 -26.92
N SER A 699 19.76 -36.12 -28.23
CA SER A 699 18.81 -36.69 -29.15
C SER A 699 18.95 -38.23 -29.27
N VAL A 700 20.13 -38.78 -28.96
CA VAL A 700 20.44 -40.21 -29.03
C VAL A 700 20.26 -40.92 -27.70
N ILE A 701 20.61 -40.25 -26.60
CA ILE A 701 20.53 -40.78 -25.23
C ILE A 701 19.06 -40.93 -24.80
N GLU A 702 18.68 -42.10 -24.30
CA GLU A 702 17.36 -42.30 -23.71
C GLU A 702 17.18 -41.41 -22.48
N GLY A 703 16.09 -40.61 -22.49
CA GLY A 703 15.82 -39.69 -21.39
C GLY A 703 14.64 -38.75 -21.65
N PRO A 704 14.36 -37.84 -20.70
CA PRO A 704 13.26 -36.88 -20.85
C PRO A 704 13.38 -36.04 -22.13
N PHE A 705 14.58 -35.61 -22.51
CA PHE A 705 14.78 -34.83 -23.73
C PHE A 705 14.37 -35.59 -25.00
N ARG A 706 14.82 -36.85 -25.17
CA ARG A 706 14.49 -37.67 -26.33
C ARG A 706 12.99 -37.91 -26.42
N ARG A 707 12.30 -38.13 -25.31
CA ARG A 707 10.83 -38.26 -25.29
C ARG A 707 10.15 -36.98 -25.78
N MET A 708 10.51 -35.81 -25.26
CA MET A 708 10.00 -34.51 -25.72
C MET A 708 10.30 -34.29 -27.22
N TRP A 709 11.52 -34.59 -27.64
CA TRP A 709 11.97 -34.46 -29.02
C TRP A 709 11.16 -35.34 -29.97
N THR A 710 10.96 -36.62 -29.63
CA THR A 710 10.23 -37.60 -30.48
C THR A 710 8.76 -37.18 -30.62
N HIS A 711 8.09 -36.77 -29.57
CA HIS A 711 6.70 -36.33 -29.65
C HIS A 711 6.55 -35.14 -30.61
N GLN A 712 7.36 -34.12 -30.50
CA GLN A 712 7.28 -32.96 -31.41
C GLN A 712 7.69 -33.24 -32.84
N THR A 713 8.57 -34.23 -33.08
CA THR A 713 8.98 -34.59 -34.43
C THR A 713 7.90 -35.44 -35.16
N ILE A 714 7.10 -36.20 -34.42
CA ILE A 714 5.95 -36.94 -34.95
C ILE A 714 4.85 -35.97 -35.37
N ASP A 715 4.50 -34.99 -34.54
CA ASP A 715 3.49 -33.95 -34.82
C ASP A 715 3.85 -33.16 -36.09
N ILE A 716 5.13 -32.82 -36.30
CA ILE A 716 5.57 -32.10 -37.51
C ILE A 716 5.42 -33.00 -38.78
N LYS A 717 5.72 -34.30 -38.70
CA LYS A 717 5.59 -35.21 -39.83
C LYS A 717 4.14 -35.51 -40.19
N GLU A 718 3.21 -35.48 -39.25
CA GLU A 718 1.78 -35.64 -39.52
C GLU A 718 1.18 -34.36 -40.11
N THR A 719 1.60 -33.18 -39.64
CA THR A 719 1.11 -31.90 -40.15
C THR A 719 1.60 -31.59 -41.58
N VAL A 720 2.73 -32.12 -42.00
CA VAL A 720 3.25 -31.98 -43.37
C VAL A 720 2.59 -32.98 -44.36
N LYS A 721 1.85 -34.00 -43.86
CA LYS A 721 1.14 -34.99 -44.68
C LYS A 721 -0.34 -34.66 -44.91
N THR A 722 -0.89 -33.66 -44.23
CA THR A 722 -2.23 -33.07 -44.47
C THR A 722 -2.12 -31.75 -45.21
#